data_a6040729cca52565b7504284a73b3ca1
#
_entry.id   a6040729cca52565b7504284a73b3ca1
#
_cell.length_a   1.000
_cell.length_b   1.000
_cell.length_c   1.000
_cell.angle_alpha   90.00
_cell.angle_beta   90.00
_cell.angle_gamma   90.00
#
_symmetry.space_group_name_H-M   'P 1'
#
loop_
_entity.id
_entity.type
_entity.pdbx_description
1 polymer ?
#
loop_
_entity_poly.entity_id
_entity_poly.type
_entity_poly.pdbx_seq_one_letter_code
_entity_poly.pdbx_strand_id
1 'polypeptide(L)'
;MIVRVIYQNEVADCGYACLAMVLCHLGRATEVREIAALRPISSHGLTLMDLYDVAIEFGLAVQAYRFDAEDLGEIKPGAIIHFGGAHFVVFEKYRRGYVQVLDPALGRRRIALDMFLTNVSGYLLDCSPTPRMPRIKARSRVPAALARVRGLNPQLRGQIGKLLFVAIAAQFAILAMPYFGNLVLDQVVTSDNRNLLHILAFTFASIFLVGTFSTIVQSYLSALVSARVSVNVTQGLVGQLLRNPIPYFEKRNVGDLFSRLKAHDEINDYVVHTAISLRIDLLVGLAALALMLVQSPLLTAVALGIFALYLATAFALYMPMRDAHMRVLEHSAECDDTLIETIRGASLVKLASGEVRRTAIYMGRFKAYAVATLDSARLTALRDGVLKFVDYMDVIAITWLSAGLMLDGKLSVGVFYSFMIYKSLASERLAQAINALFGRLMLSVPVERVADIVENTPERYTDTEQTTASELQRFESIGIRNLAFSYGVSDRYVLKDVDLEIRRGDKIAIVGPSGSGKSTLFKLLCAAEPLQQGELRLNGVDYANLTVDEIRRHMTQMRQGDLILRGSIADNVSLFSAHADQGCINRLLEQVGLLEDVMRLPMRTRTIISDSIANISAGQRQRLLLARSLYQPAEVLLLDEPTSNLDPASVERIATLLMTLERTVVVITHDRSLAARFERCYQLRDGALLPSAQPQGTPHP
;
A
#
# COMPACT_ATOMS: atom_id res chain seq x y z
N MET A 1 -27.65 10.47 7.22
CA MET A 1 -26.65 9.40 7.16
C MET A 1 -25.38 10.00 6.58
N ILE A 2 -24.23 9.74 7.18
CA ILE A 2 -22.95 10.27 6.70
C ILE A 2 -22.40 9.29 5.65
N VAL A 3 -22.08 9.76 4.45
CA VAL A 3 -21.47 8.94 3.41
C VAL A 3 -20.03 8.58 3.86
N ARG A 4 -19.65 7.30 3.76
CA ARG A 4 -18.28 6.84 4.08
C ARG A 4 -17.35 7.19 2.92
N VAL A 5 -16.18 7.74 3.20
CA VAL A 5 -15.13 7.95 2.18
C VAL A 5 -14.55 6.60 1.78
N ILE A 6 -14.44 6.37 0.48
CA ILE A 6 -13.70 5.24 -0.12
C ILE A 6 -12.64 5.87 -1.03
N TYR A 7 -11.38 5.55 -0.76
CA TYR A 7 -10.26 6.09 -1.53
C TYR A 7 -10.08 5.35 -2.84
N GLN A 8 -9.65 6.08 -3.86
CA GLN A 8 -9.24 5.50 -5.13
C GLN A 8 -7.97 4.64 -4.97
N ASN A 9 -7.84 3.59 -5.78
CA ASN A 9 -6.69 2.70 -5.78
C ASN A 9 -5.68 3.07 -6.87
N GLU A 10 -6.17 3.59 -8.00
CA GLU A 10 -5.43 4.00 -9.18
C GLU A 10 -5.74 5.47 -9.51
N VAL A 11 -4.90 6.10 -10.33
CA VAL A 11 -5.13 7.50 -10.73
C VAL A 11 -6.43 7.66 -11.53
N ALA A 12 -6.80 6.64 -12.29
CA ALA A 12 -7.91 6.66 -13.23
C ALA A 12 -9.26 6.18 -12.65
N ASP A 13 -9.30 5.66 -11.40
CA ASP A 13 -10.51 5.01 -10.84
C ASP A 13 -11.36 5.89 -9.91
N CYS A 14 -11.12 7.21 -9.91
CA CYS A 14 -11.86 8.17 -9.08
C CYS A 14 -13.38 8.03 -9.24
N GLY A 15 -13.88 7.79 -10.47
CA GLY A 15 -15.30 7.56 -10.73
C GLY A 15 -15.83 6.30 -10.06
N TYR A 16 -15.10 5.19 -10.08
CA TYR A 16 -15.52 3.95 -9.42
C TYR A 16 -15.45 4.07 -7.90
N ALA A 17 -14.50 4.82 -7.37
CA ALA A 17 -14.47 5.11 -5.94
C ALA A 17 -15.70 5.96 -5.52
N CYS A 18 -16.11 6.95 -6.32
CA CYS A 18 -17.34 7.69 -6.11
C CYS A 18 -18.57 6.77 -6.16
N LEU A 19 -18.67 5.89 -7.16
CA LEU A 19 -19.76 4.95 -7.28
C LEU A 19 -19.81 3.96 -6.09
N ALA A 20 -18.67 3.47 -5.64
CA ALA A 20 -18.57 2.63 -4.44
C ALA A 20 -19.06 3.36 -3.16
N MET A 21 -18.71 4.66 -3.00
CA MET A 21 -19.22 5.48 -1.89
C MET A 21 -20.74 5.57 -1.94
N VAL A 22 -21.31 5.80 -3.12
CA VAL A 22 -22.78 5.90 -3.33
C VAL A 22 -23.46 4.57 -3.06
N LEU A 23 -22.95 3.47 -3.59
CA LEU A 23 -23.51 2.13 -3.35
C LEU A 23 -23.48 1.78 -1.85
N CYS A 24 -22.38 2.07 -1.16
CA CYS A 24 -22.28 1.89 0.30
C CYS A 24 -23.29 2.76 1.06
N HIS A 25 -23.49 4.01 0.62
CA HIS A 25 -24.48 4.92 1.22
C HIS A 25 -25.91 4.39 1.06
N LEU A 26 -26.21 3.80 -0.08
CA LEU A 26 -27.52 3.22 -0.39
C LEU A 26 -27.73 1.80 0.19
N GLY A 27 -26.71 1.24 0.87
CA GLY A 27 -26.83 -0.01 1.62
C GLY A 27 -26.25 -1.26 0.94
N ARG A 28 -25.53 -1.09 -0.18
CA ARG A 28 -24.73 -2.14 -0.82
C ARG A 28 -23.25 -1.88 -0.61
N ALA A 29 -22.64 -2.59 0.32
CA ALA A 29 -21.19 -2.53 0.52
C ALA A 29 -20.50 -3.10 -0.73
N THR A 30 -19.86 -2.23 -1.49
CA THR A 30 -19.16 -2.55 -2.74
C THR A 30 -17.77 -1.93 -2.69
N GLU A 31 -16.80 -2.61 -3.27
CA GLU A 31 -15.41 -2.15 -3.35
C GLU A 31 -15.10 -1.68 -4.77
N VAL A 32 -14.13 -0.75 -4.88
CA VAL A 32 -13.66 -0.24 -6.18
C VAL A 32 -13.24 -1.38 -7.11
N ARG A 33 -12.58 -2.42 -6.57
CA ARG A 33 -12.15 -3.60 -7.33
C ARG A 33 -13.28 -4.44 -7.89
N GLU A 34 -14.36 -4.58 -7.13
CA GLU A 34 -15.55 -5.33 -7.58
C GLU A 34 -16.14 -4.66 -8.81
N ILE A 35 -16.15 -3.32 -8.81
CA ILE A 35 -16.59 -2.54 -9.97
C ILE A 35 -15.61 -2.66 -11.12
N ALA A 36 -14.32 -2.49 -10.87
CA ALA A 36 -13.27 -2.58 -11.88
C ALA A 36 -13.10 -3.98 -12.49
N ALA A 37 -13.45 -5.05 -11.76
CA ALA A 37 -13.43 -6.42 -12.26
C ALA A 37 -14.53 -6.68 -13.29
N LEU A 38 -15.67 -5.99 -13.21
CA LEU A 38 -16.76 -6.09 -14.20
C LEU A 38 -16.45 -5.26 -15.46
N ARG A 39 -15.90 -4.07 -15.26
CA ARG A 39 -15.50 -3.18 -16.37
C ARG A 39 -14.11 -2.61 -16.11
N PRO A 40 -13.06 -3.11 -16.78
CA PRO A 40 -11.70 -2.56 -16.67
C PRO A 40 -11.65 -1.10 -17.08
N ILE A 41 -10.87 -0.31 -16.34
CA ILE A 41 -10.75 1.14 -16.51
C ILE A 41 -9.67 1.42 -17.55
N SER A 42 -9.96 2.37 -18.47
CA SER A 42 -8.97 2.95 -19.37
C SER A 42 -7.87 3.71 -18.62
N SER A 43 -6.67 3.77 -19.17
CA SER A 43 -5.59 4.61 -18.65
C SER A 43 -5.93 6.11 -18.69
N HIS A 44 -6.94 6.51 -19.47
CA HIS A 44 -7.42 7.89 -19.61
C HIS A 44 -8.55 8.24 -18.63
N GLY A 45 -8.95 7.30 -17.74
CA GLY A 45 -10.03 7.48 -16.78
C GLY A 45 -11.39 7.07 -17.35
N LEU A 46 -12.45 7.55 -16.71
CA LEU A 46 -13.85 7.22 -17.00
C LEU A 46 -14.58 8.47 -17.47
N THR A 47 -15.49 8.29 -18.42
CA THR A 47 -16.48 9.33 -18.78
C THR A 47 -17.68 9.28 -17.85
N LEU A 48 -18.48 10.36 -17.85
CA LEU A 48 -19.75 10.38 -17.10
C LEU A 48 -20.72 9.30 -17.61
N MET A 49 -20.66 8.96 -18.90
CA MET A 49 -21.46 7.91 -19.52
C MET A 49 -21.04 6.52 -19.06
N ASP A 50 -19.73 6.28 -18.95
CA ASP A 50 -19.22 5.00 -18.40
C ASP A 50 -19.73 4.77 -16.98
N LEU A 51 -19.71 5.82 -16.14
CA LEU A 51 -20.24 5.74 -14.78
C LEU A 51 -21.75 5.51 -14.74
N TYR A 52 -22.48 6.13 -15.66
CA TYR A 52 -23.92 5.95 -15.81
C TYR A 52 -24.27 4.49 -16.13
N ASP A 53 -23.59 3.90 -17.10
CA ASP A 53 -23.83 2.52 -17.54
C ASP A 53 -23.48 1.52 -16.42
N VAL A 54 -22.32 1.70 -15.79
CA VAL A 54 -21.88 0.83 -14.68
C VAL A 54 -22.83 0.93 -13.48
N ALA A 55 -23.31 2.11 -13.14
CA ALA A 55 -24.23 2.29 -12.03
C ALA A 55 -25.56 1.55 -12.26
N ILE A 56 -26.06 1.51 -13.49
CA ILE A 56 -27.25 0.73 -13.87
C ILE A 56 -27.00 -0.77 -13.71
N GLU A 57 -25.83 -1.29 -14.09
CA GLU A 57 -25.46 -2.69 -13.90
C GLU A 57 -25.47 -3.09 -12.43
N PHE A 58 -25.10 -2.16 -11.54
CA PHE A 58 -25.12 -2.37 -10.09
C PHE A 58 -26.53 -2.23 -9.48
N GLY A 59 -27.55 -1.99 -10.29
CA GLY A 59 -28.94 -1.93 -9.87
C GLY A 59 -29.35 -0.56 -9.32
N LEU A 60 -28.70 0.51 -9.78
CA LEU A 60 -29.10 1.89 -9.48
C LEU A 60 -30.01 2.42 -10.60
N ALA A 61 -30.96 3.27 -10.24
CA ALA A 61 -31.60 4.19 -11.18
C ALA A 61 -30.77 5.47 -11.16
N VAL A 62 -30.26 5.86 -12.33
CA VAL A 62 -29.34 6.99 -12.50
C VAL A 62 -30.00 8.03 -13.36
N GLN A 63 -29.89 9.29 -12.96
CA GLN A 63 -30.33 10.44 -13.73
C GLN A 63 -29.20 11.46 -13.83
N ALA A 64 -28.92 11.90 -15.03
CA ALA A 64 -27.93 12.95 -15.28
C ALA A 64 -28.62 14.31 -15.31
N TYR A 65 -28.13 15.25 -14.52
CA TYR A 65 -28.64 16.61 -14.47
C TYR A 65 -27.54 17.62 -14.76
N ARG A 66 -27.96 18.75 -15.34
CA ARG A 66 -27.15 19.96 -15.32
C ARG A 66 -27.63 20.80 -14.14
N PHE A 67 -26.70 21.38 -13.39
CA PHE A 67 -26.99 22.21 -12.24
C PHE A 67 -26.20 23.53 -12.28
N ASP A 68 -26.78 24.55 -11.68
CA ASP A 68 -26.18 25.85 -11.49
C ASP A 68 -26.07 26.17 -9.97
N ALA A 69 -25.55 27.35 -9.62
CA ALA A 69 -25.31 27.72 -8.21
C ALA A 69 -26.58 27.72 -7.34
N GLU A 70 -27.73 28.02 -7.95
CA GLU A 70 -29.03 28.11 -7.27
C GLU A 70 -29.56 26.73 -6.87
N ASP A 71 -29.19 25.69 -7.64
CA ASP A 71 -29.66 24.31 -7.45
C ASP A 71 -28.93 23.57 -6.31
N LEU A 72 -27.80 24.10 -5.82
CA LEU A 72 -26.94 23.42 -4.82
C LEU A 72 -27.69 23.06 -3.53
N GLY A 73 -28.75 23.80 -3.19
CA GLY A 73 -29.59 23.50 -2.03
C GLY A 73 -30.48 22.28 -2.21
N GLU A 74 -30.78 21.88 -3.45
CA GLU A 74 -31.69 20.79 -3.80
C GLU A 74 -30.93 19.48 -4.13
N ILE A 75 -29.62 19.54 -4.36
CA ILE A 75 -28.79 18.38 -4.66
C ILE A 75 -28.78 17.44 -3.44
N LYS A 76 -29.15 16.18 -3.68
CA LYS A 76 -29.16 15.15 -2.64
C LYS A 76 -27.74 14.70 -2.27
N PRO A 77 -27.47 14.39 -0.99
CA PRO A 77 -26.24 13.73 -0.59
C PRO A 77 -26.04 12.41 -1.34
N GLY A 78 -24.85 12.20 -1.91
CA GLY A 78 -24.55 11.01 -2.72
C GLY A 78 -24.57 11.26 -4.23
N ALA A 79 -24.90 12.46 -4.71
CA ALA A 79 -24.73 12.79 -6.12
C ALA A 79 -23.25 12.81 -6.54
N ILE A 80 -22.92 12.22 -7.67
CA ILE A 80 -21.55 12.22 -8.23
C ILE A 80 -21.41 13.46 -9.12
N ILE A 81 -20.41 14.29 -8.87
CA ILE A 81 -20.17 15.54 -9.58
C ILE A 81 -18.83 15.44 -10.32
N HIS A 82 -18.81 15.92 -11.58
CA HIS A 82 -17.58 16.04 -12.35
C HIS A 82 -16.86 17.36 -11.98
N PHE A 83 -15.64 17.24 -11.49
CA PHE A 83 -14.85 18.31 -10.86
C PHE A 83 -13.46 18.44 -11.50
N GLY A 84 -12.96 19.66 -11.69
CA GLY A 84 -11.60 19.90 -12.17
C GLY A 84 -11.30 19.42 -13.59
N GLY A 85 -12.32 19.15 -14.42
CA GLY A 85 -12.16 18.74 -15.82
C GLY A 85 -11.76 17.27 -16.06
N ALA A 86 -11.29 16.55 -15.03
CA ALA A 86 -10.83 15.15 -15.17
C ALA A 86 -11.04 14.32 -13.91
N HIS A 87 -11.82 14.78 -12.93
CA HIS A 87 -11.98 14.13 -11.64
C HIS A 87 -13.45 14.04 -11.23
N PHE A 88 -13.79 13.06 -10.41
CA PHE A 88 -15.13 12.89 -9.85
C PHE A 88 -15.10 13.00 -8.33
N VAL A 89 -16.13 13.65 -7.78
CA VAL A 89 -16.33 13.78 -6.33
C VAL A 89 -17.79 13.49 -5.97
N VAL A 90 -18.05 13.08 -4.74
CA VAL A 90 -19.42 12.85 -4.24
C VAL A 90 -19.86 14.05 -3.41
N PHE A 91 -21.02 14.60 -3.73
CA PHE A 91 -21.63 15.70 -3.00
C PHE A 91 -22.16 15.19 -1.64
N GLU A 92 -21.85 15.91 -0.58
CA GLU A 92 -22.35 15.58 0.77
C GLU A 92 -23.39 16.60 1.25
N LYS A 93 -23.06 17.89 1.21
CA LYS A 93 -24.00 18.97 1.56
C LYS A 93 -23.46 20.35 1.21
N TYR A 94 -24.39 21.32 1.09
CA TYR A 94 -24.11 22.74 1.01
C TYR A 94 -24.55 23.44 2.28
N ARG A 95 -23.69 24.25 2.89
CA ARG A 95 -24.04 25.01 4.09
C ARG A 95 -23.14 26.25 4.26
N ARG A 96 -23.76 27.41 4.52
CA ARG A 96 -23.08 28.69 4.85
C ARG A 96 -21.97 29.09 3.86
N GLY A 97 -22.25 28.99 2.55
CA GLY A 97 -21.30 29.38 1.52
C GLY A 97 -20.16 28.39 1.24
N TYR A 98 -20.27 27.16 1.78
CA TYR A 98 -19.31 26.10 1.55
C TYR A 98 -20.00 24.83 1.04
N VAL A 99 -19.41 24.20 0.06
CA VAL A 99 -19.80 22.88 -0.43
C VAL A 99 -18.91 21.83 0.23
N GLN A 100 -19.50 20.82 0.83
CA GLN A 100 -18.80 19.68 1.37
C GLN A 100 -18.89 18.52 0.40
N VAL A 101 -17.74 18.02 -0.05
CA VAL A 101 -17.62 16.92 -0.98
C VAL A 101 -16.75 15.81 -0.40
N LEU A 102 -16.96 14.59 -0.88
CA LEU A 102 -16.08 13.47 -0.64
C LEU A 102 -15.24 13.25 -1.90
N ASP A 103 -13.98 13.53 -1.79
CA ASP A 103 -13.00 13.39 -2.85
C ASP A 103 -12.32 12.02 -2.70
N PRO A 104 -12.36 11.15 -3.72
CA PRO A 104 -11.75 9.82 -3.61
C PRO A 104 -10.21 9.84 -3.52
N ALA A 105 -9.56 10.94 -3.91
CA ALA A 105 -8.11 11.10 -3.75
C ALA A 105 -7.76 11.70 -2.39
N LEU A 106 -8.54 12.69 -1.92
CA LEU A 106 -8.18 13.58 -0.83
C LEU A 106 -9.08 13.44 0.42
N GLY A 107 -10.15 12.65 0.33
CA GLY A 107 -11.07 12.45 1.45
C GLY A 107 -12.19 13.50 1.53
N ARG A 108 -12.67 13.83 2.74
CA ARG A 108 -13.77 14.78 2.94
C ARG A 108 -13.25 16.21 2.88
N ARG A 109 -13.69 17.00 1.90
CA ARG A 109 -13.27 18.37 1.67
C ARG A 109 -14.40 19.37 1.86
N ARG A 110 -14.03 20.55 2.34
CA ARG A 110 -14.92 21.70 2.43
C ARG A 110 -14.37 22.79 1.52
N ILE A 111 -15.08 23.10 0.45
CA ILE A 111 -14.65 24.00 -0.62
C ILE A 111 -15.53 25.25 -0.59
N ALA A 112 -14.95 26.44 -0.65
CA ALA A 112 -15.70 27.69 -0.77
C ALA A 112 -16.52 27.69 -2.06
N LEU A 113 -17.74 28.26 -2.03
CA LEU A 113 -18.68 28.23 -3.14
C LEU A 113 -18.04 28.73 -4.45
N ASP A 114 -17.34 29.85 -4.41
CA ASP A 114 -16.74 30.45 -5.60
C ASP A 114 -15.68 29.54 -6.24
N MET A 115 -14.84 28.91 -5.38
CA MET A 115 -13.85 27.93 -5.85
C MET A 115 -14.50 26.65 -6.37
N PHE A 116 -15.60 26.21 -5.76
CA PHE A 116 -16.32 25.04 -6.22
C PHE A 116 -16.91 25.27 -7.60
N LEU A 117 -17.65 26.38 -7.78
CA LEU A 117 -18.29 26.72 -9.06
C LEU A 117 -17.29 26.94 -10.20
N THR A 118 -16.09 27.45 -9.90
CA THR A 118 -15.02 27.62 -10.90
C THR A 118 -14.48 26.28 -11.42
N ASN A 119 -14.55 25.21 -10.60
CA ASN A 119 -13.95 23.91 -10.90
C ASN A 119 -14.96 22.84 -11.31
N VAL A 120 -16.26 23.06 -11.25
CA VAL A 120 -17.26 22.07 -11.67
C VAL A 120 -17.61 22.22 -13.15
N SER A 121 -17.90 21.11 -13.81
CA SER A 121 -18.40 21.09 -15.19
C SER A 121 -19.90 21.46 -15.30
N GLY A 122 -20.61 21.55 -14.18
CA GLY A 122 -22.05 21.76 -14.13
C GLY A 122 -22.88 20.49 -14.37
N TYR A 123 -22.29 19.32 -14.43
CA TYR A 123 -22.99 18.04 -14.59
C TYR A 123 -22.87 17.17 -13.35
N LEU A 124 -23.96 16.49 -12.99
CA LEU A 124 -24.01 15.53 -11.90
C LEU A 124 -24.81 14.27 -12.28
N LEU A 125 -24.52 13.16 -11.59
CA LEU A 125 -25.33 11.96 -11.61
C LEU A 125 -26.02 11.82 -10.23
N ASP A 126 -27.36 11.84 -10.25
CA ASP A 126 -28.17 11.47 -9.08
C ASP A 126 -28.50 9.98 -9.14
N CYS A 127 -28.14 9.25 -8.09
CA CYS A 127 -28.27 7.79 -8.01
C CYS A 127 -29.27 7.41 -6.93
N SER A 128 -30.23 6.58 -7.28
CA SER A 128 -31.20 6.03 -6.34
C SER A 128 -31.28 4.51 -6.43
N PRO A 129 -31.57 3.80 -5.32
CA PRO A 129 -31.62 2.34 -5.34
C PRO A 129 -32.87 1.83 -6.04
N THR A 130 -32.70 0.82 -6.92
CA THR A 130 -33.84 0.10 -7.48
C THR A 130 -34.19 -1.11 -6.59
N PRO A 131 -35.41 -1.70 -6.72
CA PRO A 131 -35.78 -2.93 -6.02
C PRO A 131 -34.85 -4.12 -6.31
N ARG A 132 -34.08 -4.06 -7.39
CA ARG A 132 -33.12 -5.11 -7.80
C ARG A 132 -31.75 -5.00 -7.11
N MET A 133 -31.45 -3.90 -6.42
CA MET A 133 -30.18 -3.70 -5.76
C MET A 133 -30.05 -4.58 -4.49
N PRO A 134 -29.13 -5.53 -4.42
CA PRO A 134 -28.93 -6.36 -3.24
C PRO A 134 -28.38 -5.50 -2.08
N ARG A 135 -28.94 -5.64 -0.88
CA ARG A 135 -28.41 -5.01 0.33
C ARG A 135 -27.30 -5.88 0.92
N ILE A 136 -26.07 -5.39 0.87
CA ILE A 136 -24.89 -6.08 1.42
C ILE A 136 -24.30 -5.22 2.52
N LYS A 137 -24.20 -5.77 3.75
CA LYS A 137 -23.56 -5.07 4.88
C LYS A 137 -22.04 -5.08 4.75
N ALA A 138 -21.42 -3.93 4.96
CA ALA A 138 -19.97 -3.83 5.04
C ALA A 138 -19.42 -4.69 6.18
N ARG A 139 -18.45 -5.57 5.89
CA ARG A 139 -17.68 -6.30 6.89
C ARG A 139 -16.34 -5.59 7.12
N SER A 140 -15.96 -5.42 8.39
CA SER A 140 -14.61 -4.91 8.70
C SER A 140 -13.56 -5.92 8.27
N ARG A 141 -12.55 -5.48 7.53
CA ARG A 141 -11.39 -6.31 7.11
C ARG A 141 -10.35 -6.48 8.21
N VAL A 142 -10.40 -5.64 9.25
CA VAL A 142 -9.44 -5.67 10.35
C VAL A 142 -9.32 -7.07 10.99
N PRO A 143 -10.42 -7.80 11.30
CA PRO A 143 -10.30 -9.15 11.85
C PRO A 143 -9.60 -10.13 10.90
N ALA A 144 -9.89 -10.05 9.60
CA ALA A 144 -9.28 -10.92 8.60
C ALA A 144 -7.78 -10.62 8.40
N ALA A 145 -7.39 -9.34 8.36
CA ALA A 145 -5.99 -8.93 8.29
C ALA A 145 -5.20 -9.38 9.51
N LEU A 146 -5.76 -9.18 10.71
CA LEU A 146 -5.14 -9.65 11.95
C LEU A 146 -5.03 -11.18 12.01
N ALA A 147 -6.02 -11.90 11.49
CA ALA A 147 -5.98 -13.36 11.39
C ALA A 147 -4.90 -13.83 10.41
N ARG A 148 -4.72 -13.12 9.28
CA ARG A 148 -3.67 -13.42 8.29
C ARG A 148 -2.26 -13.20 8.86
N VAL A 149 -2.00 -12.09 9.55
CA VAL A 149 -0.72 -11.83 10.23
C VAL A 149 -0.42 -12.96 11.23
N ARG A 150 -1.44 -13.43 11.97
CA ARG A 150 -1.30 -14.59 12.88
C ARG A 150 -1.03 -15.90 12.13
N GLY A 151 -1.63 -16.10 10.96
CA GLY A 151 -1.42 -17.27 10.11
C GLY A 151 0.00 -17.35 9.55
N LEU A 152 0.59 -16.22 9.19
CA LEU A 152 2.00 -16.14 8.76
C LEU A 152 3.00 -16.47 9.87
N ASN A 153 2.56 -16.47 11.14
CA ASN A 153 3.40 -16.72 12.30
C ASN A 153 2.78 -17.79 13.22
N PRO A 154 2.82 -19.08 12.87
CA PRO A 154 2.15 -20.14 13.64
C PRO A 154 2.68 -20.27 15.08
N GLN A 155 3.95 -19.94 15.31
CA GLN A 155 4.59 -19.94 16.64
C GLN A 155 4.21 -18.75 17.52
N LEU A 156 3.54 -17.74 16.95
CA LEU A 156 3.20 -16.48 17.64
C LEU A 156 2.34 -16.73 18.90
N ARG A 157 1.42 -17.70 18.86
CA ARG A 157 0.56 -18.03 20.01
C ARG A 157 1.37 -18.48 21.23
N GLY A 158 2.34 -19.35 21.02
CA GLY A 158 3.22 -19.82 22.12
C GLY A 158 4.13 -18.73 22.66
N GLN A 159 4.64 -17.86 21.79
CA GLN A 159 5.48 -16.73 22.19
C GLN A 159 4.69 -15.68 22.97
N ILE A 160 3.47 -15.34 22.53
CA ILE A 160 2.55 -14.45 23.25
C ILE A 160 2.21 -15.05 24.63
N GLY A 161 1.97 -16.36 24.72
CA GLY A 161 1.70 -17.04 25.99
C GLY A 161 2.84 -16.89 26.99
N LYS A 162 4.09 -17.10 26.56
CA LYS A 162 5.29 -16.89 27.40
C LYS A 162 5.42 -15.44 27.84
N LEU A 163 5.19 -14.51 26.93
CA LEU A 163 5.28 -13.07 27.18
C LEU A 163 4.22 -12.63 28.19
N LEU A 164 2.97 -13.13 28.07
CA LEU A 164 1.91 -12.87 29.04
C LEU A 164 2.23 -13.45 30.42
N PHE A 165 2.82 -14.63 30.50
CA PHE A 165 3.22 -15.24 31.77
C PHE A 165 4.26 -14.40 32.51
N VAL A 166 5.31 -13.96 31.80
CA VAL A 166 6.35 -13.07 32.38
C VAL A 166 5.75 -11.71 32.76
N ALA A 167 4.84 -11.19 31.94
CA ALA A 167 4.15 -9.94 32.22
C ALA A 167 3.31 -10.00 33.51
N ILE A 168 2.61 -11.12 33.77
CA ILE A 168 1.81 -11.29 34.99
C ILE A 168 2.72 -11.22 36.24
N ALA A 169 3.90 -11.81 36.18
CA ALA A 169 4.86 -11.75 37.29
C ALA A 169 5.33 -10.31 37.56
N ALA A 170 5.61 -9.55 36.51
CA ALA A 170 5.96 -8.12 36.62
C ALA A 170 4.80 -7.29 37.20
N GLN A 171 3.56 -7.55 36.76
CA GLN A 171 2.38 -6.81 37.22
C GLN A 171 2.02 -7.14 38.68
N PHE A 172 2.32 -8.34 39.17
CA PHE A 172 2.14 -8.67 40.57
C PHE A 172 2.95 -7.76 41.50
N ALA A 173 4.20 -7.46 41.16
CA ALA A 173 5.04 -6.54 41.92
C ALA A 173 4.43 -5.11 41.96
N ILE A 174 3.84 -4.63 40.84
CA ILE A 174 3.19 -3.32 40.78
C ILE A 174 1.96 -3.28 41.70
N LEU A 175 1.14 -4.33 41.70
CA LEU A 175 -0.03 -4.42 42.58
C LEU A 175 0.33 -4.62 44.04
N ALA A 176 1.48 -5.17 44.37
CA ALA A 176 1.96 -5.34 45.74
C ALA A 176 2.44 -4.02 46.39
N MET A 177 2.89 -3.04 45.59
CA MET A 177 3.48 -1.82 46.10
C MET A 177 2.53 -0.96 47.01
N PRO A 178 1.26 -0.71 46.62
CA PRO A 178 0.35 0.03 47.49
C PRO A 178 0.04 -0.70 48.80
N TYR A 179 0.00 -2.03 48.77
CA TYR A 179 -0.24 -2.86 49.92
C TYR A 179 0.92 -2.79 50.93
N PHE A 180 2.18 -2.67 50.48
CA PHE A 180 3.32 -2.42 51.32
C PHE A 180 3.13 -1.12 52.14
N GLY A 181 2.77 -0.02 51.44
CA GLY A 181 2.53 1.26 52.13
C GLY A 181 1.38 1.19 53.15
N ASN A 182 0.33 0.44 52.85
CA ASN A 182 -0.77 0.19 53.77
C ASN A 182 -0.29 -0.53 55.03
N LEU A 183 0.45 -1.62 54.89
CA LEU A 183 0.97 -2.38 56.05
C LEU A 183 1.94 -1.53 56.91
N VAL A 184 2.79 -0.75 56.29
CA VAL A 184 3.72 0.13 57.03
C VAL A 184 2.94 1.16 57.82
N LEU A 185 1.99 1.86 57.24
CA LEU A 185 1.24 2.93 57.90
C LEU A 185 0.30 2.40 59.00
N ASP A 186 -0.40 1.31 58.75
CA ASP A 186 -1.43 0.80 59.67
C ASP A 186 -0.92 -0.16 60.72
N GLN A 187 0.21 -0.86 60.45
CA GLN A 187 0.70 -1.88 61.39
C GLN A 187 2.03 -1.51 62.01
N VAL A 188 2.99 -1.00 61.21
CA VAL A 188 4.32 -0.67 61.73
C VAL A 188 4.31 0.61 62.53
N VAL A 189 3.76 1.67 61.97
CA VAL A 189 3.75 3.00 62.58
C VAL A 189 2.87 3.04 63.82
N THR A 190 1.70 2.40 63.80
CA THR A 190 0.76 2.36 64.91
C THR A 190 1.26 1.49 66.08
N SER A 191 2.08 0.44 65.84
CA SER A 191 2.60 -0.47 66.84
C SER A 191 4.04 -0.20 67.26
N ASP A 192 4.72 0.82 66.68
CA ASP A 192 6.14 1.13 66.83
C ASP A 192 7.08 -0.08 66.67
N ASN A 193 6.72 -1.03 65.79
CA ASN A 193 7.44 -2.28 65.61
C ASN A 193 8.51 -2.17 64.52
N ARG A 194 9.74 -1.82 64.87
CA ARG A 194 10.87 -1.71 63.95
C ARG A 194 11.30 -3.02 63.34
N ASN A 195 11.17 -4.15 64.04
CA ASN A 195 11.51 -5.46 63.49
C ASN A 195 10.57 -5.84 62.32
N LEU A 196 9.27 -5.56 62.45
CA LEU A 196 8.29 -5.77 61.38
C LEU A 196 8.63 -4.90 60.16
N LEU A 197 9.07 -3.66 60.38
CA LEU A 197 9.51 -2.76 59.30
C LEU A 197 10.64 -3.38 58.46
N HIS A 198 11.68 -3.91 59.13
CA HIS A 198 12.80 -4.55 58.42
C HIS A 198 12.38 -5.81 57.65
N ILE A 199 11.50 -6.64 58.21
CA ILE A 199 10.97 -7.83 57.51
C ILE A 199 10.16 -7.44 56.29
N LEU A 200 9.25 -6.46 56.42
CA LEU A 200 8.43 -6.01 55.31
C LEU A 200 9.32 -5.35 54.24
N ALA A 201 10.25 -4.49 54.59
CA ALA A 201 11.14 -3.82 53.65
C ALA A 201 11.97 -4.86 52.86
N PHE A 202 12.53 -5.87 53.49
CA PHE A 202 13.31 -6.88 52.81
C PHE A 202 12.42 -7.76 51.89
N THR A 203 11.23 -8.16 52.38
CA THR A 203 10.28 -8.97 51.60
C THR A 203 9.82 -8.27 50.34
N PHE A 204 9.36 -7.00 50.48
CA PHE A 204 8.89 -6.22 49.34
C PHE A 204 10.02 -5.81 48.41
N ALA A 205 11.23 -5.52 48.93
CA ALA A 205 12.40 -5.29 48.07
C ALA A 205 12.71 -6.51 47.20
N SER A 206 12.59 -7.72 47.72
CA SER A 206 12.78 -8.96 46.98
C SER A 206 11.69 -9.12 45.89
N ILE A 207 10.42 -8.83 46.18
CA ILE A 207 9.30 -8.88 45.23
C ILE A 207 9.57 -7.85 44.10
N PHE A 208 9.99 -6.62 44.44
CA PHE A 208 10.23 -5.60 43.44
C PHE A 208 11.44 -5.89 42.56
N LEU A 209 12.48 -6.52 43.11
CA LEU A 209 13.65 -6.96 42.36
C LEU A 209 13.23 -8.03 41.30
N VAL A 210 12.42 -9.00 41.69
CA VAL A 210 11.87 -10.02 40.77
C VAL A 210 10.96 -9.34 39.73
N GLY A 211 10.11 -8.39 40.15
CA GLY A 211 9.25 -7.62 39.25
C GLY A 211 10.06 -6.84 38.22
N THR A 212 11.11 -6.13 38.66
CA THR A 212 12.00 -5.37 37.76
C THR A 212 12.71 -6.28 36.76
N PHE A 213 13.25 -7.41 37.22
CA PHE A 213 13.86 -8.39 36.35
C PHE A 213 12.84 -8.96 35.32
N SER A 214 11.62 -9.27 35.77
CA SER A 214 10.54 -9.71 34.88
C SER A 214 10.18 -8.65 33.85
N THR A 215 10.18 -7.37 34.19
CA THR A 215 9.94 -6.26 33.23
C THR A 215 11.03 -6.17 32.16
N ILE A 216 12.30 -6.33 32.56
CA ILE A 216 13.43 -6.36 31.61
C ILE A 216 13.28 -7.53 30.63
N VAL A 217 13.00 -8.74 31.15
CA VAL A 217 12.79 -9.94 30.35
C VAL A 217 11.57 -9.78 29.42
N GLN A 218 10.48 -9.22 29.92
CA GLN A 218 9.29 -8.91 29.13
C GLN A 218 9.59 -7.98 27.96
N SER A 219 10.32 -6.87 28.21
CA SER A 219 10.69 -5.89 27.19
C SER A 219 11.56 -6.53 26.11
N TYR A 220 12.55 -7.33 26.52
CA TYR A 220 13.43 -8.05 25.59
C TYR A 220 12.67 -9.08 24.75
N LEU A 221 11.81 -9.89 25.36
CA LEU A 221 10.97 -10.86 24.66
C LEU A 221 10.00 -10.19 23.69
N SER A 222 9.42 -9.04 24.10
CA SER A 222 8.54 -8.24 23.23
C SER A 222 9.29 -7.76 21.98
N ALA A 223 10.50 -7.23 22.15
CA ALA A 223 11.34 -6.79 21.03
C ALA A 223 11.71 -7.94 20.09
N LEU A 224 12.06 -9.12 20.62
CA LEU A 224 12.35 -10.32 19.83
C LEU A 224 11.12 -10.79 19.02
N VAL A 225 9.96 -10.82 19.65
CA VAL A 225 8.70 -11.19 18.97
C VAL A 225 8.38 -10.19 17.87
N SER A 226 8.52 -8.88 18.16
CA SER A 226 8.29 -7.81 17.18
C SER A 226 9.20 -7.98 15.95
N ALA A 227 10.50 -8.15 16.17
CA ALA A 227 11.46 -8.32 15.08
C ALA A 227 11.13 -9.55 14.20
N ARG A 228 10.81 -10.69 14.81
CA ARG A 228 10.45 -11.92 14.06
C ARG A 228 9.16 -11.75 13.26
N VAL A 229 8.14 -11.14 13.86
CA VAL A 229 6.87 -10.90 13.19
C VAL A 229 7.08 -9.94 12.02
N SER A 230 7.84 -8.85 12.22
CA SER A 230 8.17 -7.89 11.18
C SER A 230 8.86 -8.55 9.99
N VAL A 231 9.89 -9.37 10.22
CA VAL A 231 10.60 -10.09 9.14
C VAL A 231 9.64 -10.99 8.35
N ASN A 232 8.84 -11.82 9.03
CA ASN A 232 7.96 -12.76 8.36
C ASN A 232 6.84 -12.05 7.58
N VAL A 233 6.25 -11.00 8.15
CA VAL A 233 5.19 -10.23 7.49
C VAL A 233 5.75 -9.48 6.30
N THR A 234 6.91 -8.81 6.44
CA THR A 234 7.56 -8.10 5.33
C THR A 234 7.93 -9.05 4.20
N GLN A 235 8.53 -10.21 4.52
CA GLN A 235 8.85 -11.24 3.52
C GLN A 235 7.59 -11.72 2.78
N GLY A 236 6.51 -11.98 3.51
CA GLY A 236 5.24 -12.40 2.92
C GLY A 236 4.61 -11.31 2.03
N LEU A 237 4.66 -10.05 2.47
CA LEU A 237 4.12 -8.92 1.70
C LEU A 237 4.93 -8.61 0.46
N VAL A 238 6.27 -8.59 0.56
CA VAL A 238 7.15 -8.39 -0.60
C VAL A 238 7.00 -9.53 -1.60
N GLY A 239 6.94 -10.78 -1.11
CA GLY A 239 6.68 -11.94 -1.96
C GLY A 239 5.33 -11.84 -2.68
N GLN A 240 4.26 -11.45 -1.98
CA GLN A 240 2.95 -11.25 -2.59
C GLN A 240 2.93 -10.06 -3.57
N LEU A 241 3.60 -8.94 -3.22
CA LEU A 241 3.72 -7.80 -4.10
C LEU A 241 4.33 -8.20 -5.43
N LEU A 242 5.44 -8.94 -5.42
CA LEU A 242 6.13 -9.39 -6.64
C LEU A 242 5.35 -10.44 -7.46
N ARG A 243 4.37 -11.10 -6.85
CA ARG A 243 3.46 -12.02 -7.55
C ARG A 243 2.27 -11.32 -8.20
N ASN A 244 2.08 -10.02 -7.97
CA ASN A 244 1.02 -9.26 -8.63
C ASN A 244 1.35 -9.08 -10.12
N PRO A 245 0.33 -9.04 -10.99
CA PRO A 245 0.52 -8.92 -12.44
C PRO A 245 1.19 -7.59 -12.82
N ILE A 246 1.89 -7.57 -13.96
CA ILE A 246 2.62 -6.39 -14.43
C ILE A 246 1.77 -5.12 -14.51
N PRO A 247 0.50 -5.16 -14.98
CA PRO A 247 -0.38 -3.98 -14.98
C PRO A 247 -0.62 -3.37 -13.60
N TYR A 248 -0.49 -4.15 -12.51
CA TYR A 248 -0.58 -3.63 -11.15
C TYR A 248 0.48 -2.58 -10.86
N PHE A 249 1.70 -2.77 -11.37
CA PHE A 249 2.82 -1.85 -11.20
C PHE A 249 2.78 -0.68 -12.20
N GLU A 250 2.34 -0.92 -13.43
CA GLU A 250 2.28 0.10 -14.48
C GLU A 250 1.21 1.18 -14.21
N LYS A 251 0.13 0.82 -13.53
CA LYS A 251 -0.99 1.71 -13.21
C LYS A 251 -0.82 2.51 -11.91
N ARG A 252 0.23 2.23 -11.13
CA ARG A 252 0.44 2.82 -9.79
C ARG A 252 1.76 3.54 -9.68
N ASN A 253 1.77 4.63 -8.92
CA ASN A 253 3.00 5.34 -8.60
C ASN A 253 3.84 4.55 -7.58
N VAL A 254 5.17 4.55 -7.76
CA VAL A 254 6.10 3.87 -6.85
C VAL A 254 5.97 4.39 -5.41
N GLY A 255 5.74 5.70 -5.23
CA GLY A 255 5.53 6.30 -3.90
C GLY A 255 4.28 5.77 -3.19
N ASP A 256 3.18 5.57 -3.93
CA ASP A 256 1.95 4.97 -3.39
C ASP A 256 2.17 3.51 -2.96
N LEU A 257 2.82 2.71 -3.81
CA LEU A 257 3.17 1.32 -3.47
C LEU A 257 4.06 1.22 -2.23
N PHE A 258 5.05 2.12 -2.11
CA PHE A 258 5.91 2.19 -0.94
C PHE A 258 5.14 2.58 0.33
N SER A 259 4.24 3.56 0.24
CA SER A 259 3.35 3.97 1.34
C SER A 259 2.44 2.83 1.80
N ARG A 260 1.87 2.07 0.84
CA ARG A 260 1.05 0.88 1.13
C ARG A 260 1.86 -0.23 1.80
N LEU A 261 3.09 -0.44 1.33
CA LEU A 261 3.99 -1.41 1.96
C LEU A 261 4.32 -1.00 3.40
N LYS A 262 4.61 0.30 3.65
CA LYS A 262 4.87 0.83 5.00
C LYS A 262 3.68 0.74 5.94
N ALA A 263 2.45 0.77 5.43
CA ALA A 263 1.25 0.67 6.26
C ALA A 263 1.18 -0.64 7.08
N HIS A 264 1.96 -1.67 6.71
CA HIS A 264 2.05 -2.89 7.52
C HIS A 264 2.74 -2.68 8.87
N ASP A 265 3.62 -1.68 8.99
CA ASP A 265 4.32 -1.38 10.26
C ASP A 265 3.32 -1.02 11.36
N GLU A 266 2.28 -0.22 11.03
CA GLU A 266 1.23 0.14 11.98
C GLU A 266 0.40 -1.09 12.41
N ILE A 267 0.12 -2.01 11.48
CA ILE A 267 -0.61 -3.25 11.79
C ILE A 267 0.25 -4.14 12.70
N ASN A 268 1.54 -4.25 12.39
CA ASN A 268 2.49 -5.06 13.14
C ASN A 268 2.68 -4.51 14.56
N ASP A 269 2.86 -3.20 14.71
CA ASP A 269 2.97 -2.54 16.01
C ASP A 269 1.73 -2.78 16.87
N TYR A 270 0.54 -2.64 16.27
CA TYR A 270 -0.70 -2.96 16.97
C TYR A 270 -0.76 -4.42 17.43
N VAL A 271 -0.41 -5.38 16.57
CA VAL A 271 -0.52 -6.82 16.89
C VAL A 271 0.45 -7.24 17.99
N VAL A 272 1.67 -6.73 17.95
CA VAL A 272 2.75 -7.16 18.86
C VAL A 272 2.77 -6.36 20.17
N HIS A 273 2.60 -5.04 20.07
CA HIS A 273 2.67 -4.17 21.25
C HIS A 273 1.28 -3.87 21.81
N THR A 274 0.45 -3.21 21.05
CA THR A 274 -0.83 -2.67 21.53
C THR A 274 -1.82 -3.76 21.94
N ALA A 275 -1.96 -4.84 21.16
CA ALA A 275 -2.91 -5.91 21.49
C ALA A 275 -2.47 -6.78 22.70
N ILE A 276 -1.17 -6.85 22.96
CA ILE A 276 -0.64 -7.54 24.14
C ILE A 276 -0.81 -6.64 25.37
N SER A 277 -0.39 -5.37 25.29
CA SER A 277 -0.57 -4.37 26.36
C SER A 277 -2.04 -4.26 26.76
N LEU A 278 -2.98 -4.22 25.82
CA LEU A 278 -4.41 -4.20 26.08
C LEU A 278 -4.87 -5.29 27.07
N ARG A 279 -4.36 -6.54 26.91
CA ARG A 279 -4.73 -7.64 27.80
C ARG A 279 -4.15 -7.48 29.19
N ILE A 280 -2.91 -7.00 29.26
CA ILE A 280 -2.21 -6.74 30.51
C ILE A 280 -2.89 -5.59 31.24
N ASP A 281 -3.17 -4.49 30.56
CA ASP A 281 -3.80 -3.30 31.12
C ASP A 281 -5.22 -3.57 31.63
N LEU A 282 -6.02 -4.37 30.90
CA LEU A 282 -7.33 -4.81 31.37
C LEU A 282 -7.22 -5.69 32.63
N LEU A 283 -6.28 -6.64 32.65
CA LEU A 283 -6.08 -7.51 33.80
C LEU A 283 -5.68 -6.73 35.03
N VAL A 284 -4.70 -5.84 34.90
CA VAL A 284 -4.18 -5.02 36.02
C VAL A 284 -5.20 -3.99 36.47
N GLY A 285 -5.85 -3.30 35.52
CA GLY A 285 -6.89 -2.31 35.82
C GLY A 285 -8.09 -2.93 36.54
N LEU A 286 -8.54 -4.11 36.13
CA LEU A 286 -9.61 -4.83 36.81
C LEU A 286 -9.19 -5.40 38.18
N ALA A 287 -7.93 -5.86 38.31
CA ALA A 287 -7.41 -6.31 39.61
C ALA A 287 -7.28 -5.14 40.59
N ALA A 288 -6.77 -3.99 40.16
CA ALA A 288 -6.72 -2.79 40.98
C ALA A 288 -8.11 -2.33 41.38
N LEU A 289 -9.09 -2.36 40.48
CA LEU A 289 -10.49 -2.03 40.76
C LEU A 289 -11.08 -3.00 41.80
N ALA A 290 -10.81 -4.31 41.70
CA ALA A 290 -11.27 -5.29 42.67
C ALA A 290 -10.69 -5.03 44.08
N LEU A 291 -9.39 -4.66 44.15
CA LEU A 291 -8.75 -4.27 45.43
C LEU A 291 -9.36 -3.00 46.01
N MET A 292 -9.68 -2.00 45.19
CA MET A 292 -10.39 -0.80 45.61
C MET A 292 -11.78 -1.11 46.18
N LEU A 293 -12.54 -2.01 45.54
CA LEU A 293 -13.87 -2.47 45.97
C LEU A 293 -13.81 -3.14 47.36
N VAL A 294 -12.78 -3.95 47.61
CA VAL A 294 -12.55 -4.59 48.92
C VAL A 294 -12.22 -3.57 50.00
N GLN A 295 -11.44 -2.53 49.65
CA GLN A 295 -11.04 -1.49 50.62
C GLN A 295 -12.19 -0.53 50.95
N SER A 296 -12.91 -0.01 49.96
CA SER A 296 -14.04 0.90 50.19
C SER A 296 -14.99 0.93 48.98
N PRO A 297 -16.14 0.27 49.04
CA PRO A 297 -17.14 0.29 47.95
C PRO A 297 -17.66 1.69 47.63
N LEU A 298 -17.79 2.56 48.63
CA LEU A 298 -18.25 3.94 48.47
C LEU A 298 -17.28 4.78 47.62
N LEU A 299 -16.01 4.78 48.00
CA LEU A 299 -14.96 5.52 47.28
C LEU A 299 -14.80 4.98 45.87
N THR A 300 -14.90 3.66 45.70
CA THR A 300 -14.82 3.02 44.38
C THR A 300 -15.99 3.45 43.48
N ALA A 301 -17.21 3.54 44.02
CA ALA A 301 -18.37 4.00 43.24
C ALA A 301 -18.20 5.46 42.77
N VAL A 302 -17.65 6.33 43.62
CA VAL A 302 -17.34 7.74 43.25
C VAL A 302 -16.27 7.79 42.16
N ALA A 303 -15.16 7.04 42.32
CA ALA A 303 -14.07 6.98 41.34
C ALA A 303 -14.58 6.46 39.98
N LEU A 304 -15.43 5.42 39.97
CA LEU A 304 -16.07 4.92 38.73
C LEU A 304 -17.01 5.95 38.10
N GLY A 305 -17.74 6.74 38.87
CA GLY A 305 -18.59 7.82 38.34
C GLY A 305 -17.76 8.90 37.64
N ILE A 306 -16.62 9.31 38.22
CA ILE A 306 -15.72 10.28 37.62
C ILE A 306 -15.01 9.68 36.40
N PHE A 307 -14.60 8.41 36.48
CA PHE A 307 -14.04 7.71 35.33
C PHE A 307 -15.04 7.56 34.16
N ALA A 308 -16.32 7.38 34.43
CA ALA A 308 -17.35 7.41 33.40
C ALA A 308 -17.47 8.79 32.71
N LEU A 309 -17.30 9.89 33.48
CA LEU A 309 -17.20 11.24 32.91
C LEU A 309 -15.96 11.41 32.05
N TYR A 310 -14.81 10.88 32.50
CA TYR A 310 -13.57 10.84 31.71
C TYR A 310 -13.81 10.12 30.36
N LEU A 311 -14.47 8.96 30.38
CA LEU A 311 -14.81 8.21 29.18
C LEU A 311 -15.75 8.97 28.23
N ALA A 312 -16.79 9.59 28.78
CA ALA A 312 -17.73 10.38 27.99
C ALA A 312 -17.02 11.54 27.27
N THR A 313 -16.11 12.25 27.95
CA THR A 313 -15.32 13.34 27.35
C THR A 313 -14.33 12.82 26.29
N ALA A 314 -13.62 11.73 26.57
CA ALA A 314 -12.71 11.10 25.60
C ALA A 314 -13.45 10.66 24.33
N PHE A 315 -14.63 10.07 24.48
CA PHE A 315 -15.46 9.64 23.36
C PHE A 315 -16.03 10.82 22.56
N ALA A 316 -16.48 11.88 23.22
CA ALA A 316 -16.99 13.07 22.56
C ALA A 316 -15.93 13.77 21.68
N LEU A 317 -14.66 13.77 22.12
CA LEU A 317 -13.55 14.38 21.40
C LEU A 317 -12.92 13.46 20.37
N TYR A 318 -13.26 12.16 20.35
CA TYR A 318 -12.65 11.18 19.46
C TYR A 318 -12.85 11.50 17.97
N MET A 319 -14.09 11.78 17.54
CA MET A 319 -14.40 12.06 16.13
C MET A 319 -13.71 13.33 15.61
N PRO A 320 -13.74 14.49 16.30
CA PRO A 320 -12.99 15.66 15.90
C PRO A 320 -11.48 15.42 15.77
N MET A 321 -10.90 14.66 16.71
CA MET A 321 -9.48 14.33 16.68
C MET A 321 -9.11 13.43 15.53
N ARG A 322 -9.92 12.40 15.26
CA ARG A 322 -9.76 11.52 14.11
C ARG A 322 -9.74 12.31 12.81
N ASP A 323 -10.72 13.20 12.61
CA ASP A 323 -10.83 14.01 11.40
C ASP A 323 -9.64 14.98 11.26
N ALA A 324 -9.14 15.52 12.37
CA ALA A 324 -7.93 16.36 12.37
C ALA A 324 -6.67 15.55 12.02
N HIS A 325 -6.54 14.35 12.57
CA HIS A 325 -5.41 13.46 12.27
C HIS A 325 -5.41 13.01 10.80
N MET A 326 -6.59 12.71 10.24
CA MET A 326 -6.72 12.36 8.82
C MET A 326 -6.28 13.50 7.90
N ARG A 327 -6.61 14.78 8.23
CA ARG A 327 -6.14 15.94 7.48
C ARG A 327 -4.61 16.11 7.53
N VAL A 328 -3.99 15.80 8.68
CA VAL A 328 -2.52 15.80 8.80
C VAL A 328 -1.90 14.78 7.85
N LEU A 329 -2.42 13.55 7.81
CA LEU A 329 -1.93 12.49 6.91
C LEU A 329 -2.12 12.86 5.43
N GLU A 330 -3.25 13.46 5.08
CA GLU A 330 -3.56 13.93 3.72
C GLU A 330 -2.53 14.97 3.25
N HIS A 331 -2.36 16.06 4.00
CA HIS A 331 -1.42 17.11 3.64
C HIS A 331 0.05 16.68 3.73
N SER A 332 0.39 15.73 4.60
CA SER A 332 1.72 15.10 4.61
C SER A 332 2.01 14.38 3.29
N ALA A 333 1.04 13.58 2.79
CA ALA A 333 1.19 12.88 1.53
C ALA A 333 1.36 13.84 0.34
N GLU A 334 0.58 14.95 0.28
CA GLU A 334 0.74 15.98 -0.75
C GLU A 334 2.13 16.66 -0.72
N CYS A 335 2.69 16.86 0.48
CA CYS A 335 4.05 17.38 0.63
C CYS A 335 5.09 16.41 0.12
N ASP A 336 4.98 15.14 0.51
CA ASP A 336 5.91 14.09 0.13
C ASP A 336 5.92 13.89 -1.39
N ASP A 337 4.75 13.85 -2.03
CA ASP A 337 4.62 13.74 -3.48
C ASP A 337 5.27 14.91 -4.20
N THR A 338 5.01 16.16 -3.74
CA THR A 338 5.62 17.36 -4.31
C THR A 338 7.13 17.37 -4.16
N LEU A 339 7.66 16.88 -3.04
CA LEU A 339 9.09 16.78 -2.77
C LEU A 339 9.76 15.73 -3.67
N ILE A 340 9.17 14.54 -3.77
CA ILE A 340 9.65 13.45 -4.63
C ILE A 340 9.70 13.91 -6.09
N GLU A 341 8.64 14.56 -6.57
CA GLU A 341 8.60 15.13 -7.93
C GLU A 341 9.68 16.18 -8.13
N THR A 342 9.89 17.07 -7.15
CA THR A 342 10.91 18.10 -7.19
C THR A 342 12.33 17.52 -7.27
N ILE A 343 12.60 16.48 -6.48
CA ILE A 343 13.89 15.79 -6.47
C ILE A 343 14.13 15.06 -7.80
N ARG A 344 13.11 14.35 -8.32
CA ARG A 344 13.19 13.69 -9.62
C ARG A 344 13.43 14.69 -10.78
N GLY A 345 12.76 15.84 -10.72
CA GLY A 345 12.88 16.91 -11.70
C GLY A 345 13.98 17.93 -11.41
N ALA A 346 14.90 17.68 -10.45
CA ALA A 346 15.87 18.68 -9.99
C ALA A 346 16.73 19.25 -11.11
N SER A 347 17.16 18.42 -12.07
CA SER A 347 17.95 18.87 -13.23
C SER A 347 17.13 19.84 -14.10
N LEU A 348 15.87 19.52 -14.37
CA LEU A 348 14.96 20.38 -15.14
C LEU A 348 14.74 21.71 -14.42
N VAL A 349 14.45 21.66 -13.11
CA VAL A 349 14.24 22.86 -12.27
C VAL A 349 15.47 23.77 -12.33
N LYS A 350 16.67 23.20 -12.21
CA LYS A 350 17.94 23.94 -12.26
C LYS A 350 18.20 24.53 -13.66
N LEU A 351 18.05 23.75 -14.71
CA LEU A 351 18.28 24.21 -16.09
C LEU A 351 17.30 25.32 -16.50
N ALA A 352 16.08 25.30 -15.93
CA ALA A 352 15.04 26.33 -16.17
C ALA A 352 15.11 27.49 -15.17
N SER A 353 16.09 27.55 -14.26
CA SER A 353 16.19 28.54 -13.17
C SER A 353 14.88 28.68 -12.38
N GLY A 354 14.22 27.55 -12.14
CA GLY A 354 12.88 27.46 -11.56
C GLY A 354 12.85 27.25 -10.05
N GLU A 355 13.98 27.32 -9.34
CA GLU A 355 14.13 26.96 -7.92
C GLU A 355 13.16 27.75 -7.03
N VAL A 356 13.08 29.06 -7.22
CA VAL A 356 12.21 29.93 -6.42
C VAL A 356 10.75 29.56 -6.60
N ARG A 357 10.32 29.33 -7.84
CA ARG A 357 8.94 28.96 -8.15
C ARG A 357 8.60 27.60 -7.56
N ARG A 358 9.49 26.61 -7.73
CA ARG A 358 9.27 25.26 -7.20
C ARG A 358 9.26 25.21 -5.67
N THR A 359 10.17 25.95 -5.03
CA THR A 359 10.18 26.15 -3.57
C THR A 359 8.88 26.79 -3.09
N ALA A 360 8.35 27.80 -3.80
CA ALA A 360 7.09 28.42 -3.43
C ALA A 360 5.90 27.45 -3.48
N ILE A 361 5.85 26.57 -4.49
CA ILE A 361 4.83 25.51 -4.60
C ILE A 361 4.92 24.57 -3.43
N TYR A 362 6.11 24.05 -3.13
CA TYR A 362 6.33 23.15 -1.98
C TYR A 362 5.94 23.83 -0.66
N MET A 363 6.39 25.08 -0.44
CA MET A 363 6.06 25.82 0.77
C MET A 363 4.56 26.11 0.92
N GLY A 364 3.82 26.22 -0.17
CA GLY A 364 2.36 26.29 -0.15
C GLY A 364 1.74 25.02 0.44
N ARG A 365 2.19 23.83 0.00
CA ARG A 365 1.76 22.53 0.54
C ARG A 365 2.20 22.34 1.98
N PHE A 366 3.46 22.67 2.28
CA PHE A 366 4.00 22.58 3.63
C PHE A 366 3.25 23.46 4.64
N LYS A 367 2.84 24.67 4.25
CA LYS A 367 2.00 25.54 5.10
C LYS A 367 0.65 24.90 5.41
N ALA A 368 0.00 24.25 4.45
CA ALA A 368 -1.26 23.53 4.68
C ALA A 368 -1.06 22.36 5.67
N TYR A 369 0.01 21.58 5.51
CA TYR A 369 0.41 20.54 6.45
C TYR A 369 0.67 21.10 7.87
N ALA A 370 1.42 22.20 7.97
CA ALA A 370 1.72 22.83 9.27
C ALA A 370 0.45 23.34 9.97
N VAL A 371 -0.51 23.92 9.23
CA VAL A 371 -1.80 24.36 9.78
C VAL A 371 -2.61 23.16 10.26
N ALA A 372 -2.71 22.09 9.48
CA ALA A 372 -3.42 20.87 9.88
C ALA A 372 -2.79 20.24 11.14
N THR A 373 -1.45 20.22 11.22
CA THR A 373 -0.71 19.74 12.40
C THR A 373 -1.01 20.60 13.63
N LEU A 374 -1.05 21.93 13.47
CA LEU A 374 -1.39 22.86 14.56
C LEU A 374 -2.83 22.65 15.05
N ASP A 375 -3.79 22.45 14.14
CA ASP A 375 -5.18 22.19 14.51
C ASP A 375 -5.33 20.85 15.25
N SER A 376 -4.61 19.82 14.82
CA SER A 376 -4.54 18.54 15.53
C SER A 376 -3.93 18.70 16.92
N ALA A 377 -2.82 19.46 17.03
CA ALA A 377 -2.17 19.73 18.30
C ALA A 377 -3.07 20.53 19.27
N ARG A 378 -3.84 21.52 18.77
CA ARG A 378 -4.81 22.27 19.57
C ARG A 378 -5.90 21.37 20.15
N LEU A 379 -6.48 20.47 19.34
CA LEU A 379 -7.48 19.52 19.84
C LEU A 379 -6.90 18.53 20.84
N THR A 380 -5.67 18.09 20.63
CA THR A 380 -4.95 17.22 21.58
C THR A 380 -4.71 17.95 22.90
N ALA A 381 -4.20 19.18 22.86
CA ALA A 381 -3.98 20.00 24.06
C ALA A 381 -5.27 20.28 24.83
N LEU A 382 -6.38 20.56 24.11
CA LEU A 382 -7.70 20.75 24.73
C LEU A 382 -8.15 19.47 25.43
N ARG A 383 -8.08 18.31 24.75
CA ARG A 383 -8.41 17.01 25.34
C ARG A 383 -7.60 16.75 26.59
N ASP A 384 -6.28 16.86 26.49
CA ASP A 384 -5.38 16.56 27.61
C ASP A 384 -5.61 17.51 28.79
N GLY A 385 -5.90 18.78 28.52
CA GLY A 385 -6.27 19.75 29.55
C GLY A 385 -7.57 19.41 30.26
N VAL A 386 -8.62 19.05 29.50
CA VAL A 386 -9.92 18.63 30.07
C VAL A 386 -9.79 17.36 30.89
N LEU A 387 -9.06 16.34 30.35
CA LEU A 387 -8.87 15.07 31.06
C LEU A 387 -8.03 15.24 32.33
N LYS A 388 -6.99 16.08 32.32
CA LYS A 388 -6.23 16.45 33.55
C LYS A 388 -7.10 17.15 34.55
N PHE A 389 -7.98 18.06 34.12
CA PHE A 389 -8.90 18.75 35.04
C PHE A 389 -9.83 17.73 35.71
N VAL A 390 -10.37 16.78 34.98
CA VAL A 390 -11.21 15.69 35.53
C VAL A 390 -10.41 14.87 36.55
N ASP A 391 -9.16 14.52 36.25
CA ASP A 391 -8.28 13.78 37.18
C ASP A 391 -7.97 14.57 38.47
N TYR A 392 -7.72 15.89 38.38
CA TYR A 392 -7.55 16.72 39.57
C TYR A 392 -8.81 16.80 40.42
N MET A 393 -9.98 16.92 39.79
CA MET A 393 -11.27 16.89 40.51
C MET A 393 -11.51 15.54 41.18
N ASP A 394 -11.12 14.45 40.54
CA ASP A 394 -11.16 13.11 41.12
C ASP A 394 -10.28 12.99 42.37
N VAL A 395 -9.03 13.44 42.29
CA VAL A 395 -8.12 13.48 43.46
C VAL A 395 -8.71 14.28 44.62
N ILE A 396 -9.26 15.47 44.34
CA ILE A 396 -9.88 16.33 45.38
C ILE A 396 -11.09 15.65 45.97
N ALA A 397 -12.00 15.12 45.17
CA ALA A 397 -13.24 14.48 45.62
C ALA A 397 -12.96 13.25 46.51
N ILE A 398 -12.06 12.37 46.05
CA ILE A 398 -11.68 11.15 46.78
C ILE A 398 -10.97 11.52 48.08
N THR A 399 -10.04 12.51 48.07
CA THR A 399 -9.31 12.96 49.28
C THR A 399 -10.28 13.56 50.28
N TRP A 400 -11.22 14.42 49.85
CA TRP A 400 -12.22 15.03 50.70
C TRP A 400 -13.14 13.99 51.38
N LEU A 401 -13.68 13.05 50.61
CA LEU A 401 -14.51 11.95 51.13
C LEU A 401 -13.72 11.02 52.06
N SER A 402 -12.49 10.69 51.68
CA SER A 402 -11.65 9.81 52.51
C SER A 402 -11.30 10.47 53.83
N ALA A 403 -11.02 11.79 53.85
CA ALA A 403 -10.76 12.55 55.07
C ALA A 403 -11.97 12.54 56.03
N GLY A 404 -13.19 12.70 55.48
CA GLY A 404 -14.43 12.55 56.26
C GLY A 404 -14.57 11.16 56.87
N LEU A 405 -14.35 10.10 56.13
CA LEU A 405 -14.41 8.72 56.61
C LEU A 405 -13.30 8.40 57.64
N MET A 406 -12.14 9.02 57.51
CA MET A 406 -11.06 8.90 58.50
C MET A 406 -11.40 9.60 59.82
N LEU A 407 -11.97 10.80 59.77
CA LEU A 407 -12.45 11.52 60.94
C LEU A 407 -13.57 10.75 61.68
N ASP A 408 -14.41 10.03 60.94
CA ASP A 408 -15.42 9.16 61.49
C ASP A 408 -14.87 7.81 62.02
N GLY A 409 -13.54 7.57 61.89
CA GLY A 409 -12.92 6.31 62.29
C GLY A 409 -13.25 5.08 61.42
N LYS A 410 -13.87 5.29 60.21
CA LYS A 410 -14.30 4.24 59.30
C LYS A 410 -13.20 3.84 58.27
N LEU A 411 -12.13 4.63 58.14
CA LEU A 411 -11.05 4.41 57.19
C LEU A 411 -9.71 4.67 57.88
N SER A 412 -8.71 3.81 57.69
CA SER A 412 -7.34 4.06 58.18
C SER A 412 -6.51 4.88 57.21
N VAL A 413 -5.39 5.46 57.69
CA VAL A 413 -4.45 6.22 56.87
C VAL A 413 -3.80 5.33 55.79
N GLY A 414 -3.44 4.09 56.15
CA GLY A 414 -2.84 3.16 55.24
C GLY A 414 -3.78 2.70 54.13
N VAL A 415 -5.07 2.49 54.47
CA VAL A 415 -6.08 2.17 53.44
C VAL A 415 -6.27 3.36 52.50
N PHE A 416 -6.35 4.60 53.00
CA PHE A 416 -6.41 5.80 52.15
C PHE A 416 -5.23 5.89 51.18
N TYR A 417 -4.00 5.68 51.68
CA TYR A 417 -2.78 5.73 50.90
C TYR A 417 -2.81 4.66 49.76
N SER A 418 -3.12 3.41 50.11
CA SER A 418 -3.16 2.34 49.15
C SER A 418 -4.32 2.51 48.14
N PHE A 419 -5.48 3.00 48.57
CA PHE A 419 -6.62 3.29 47.70
C PHE A 419 -6.27 4.34 46.65
N MET A 420 -5.59 5.43 47.02
CA MET A 420 -5.19 6.48 46.07
C MET A 420 -4.26 5.94 44.99
N ILE A 421 -3.30 5.07 45.34
CA ILE A 421 -2.39 4.47 44.35
C ILE A 421 -3.12 3.46 43.47
N TYR A 422 -3.98 2.59 44.04
CA TYR A 422 -4.79 1.67 43.24
C TYR A 422 -5.74 2.41 42.30
N LYS A 423 -6.34 3.51 42.73
CA LYS A 423 -7.17 4.39 41.90
C LYS A 423 -6.38 4.92 40.70
N SER A 424 -5.22 5.51 40.97
CA SER A 424 -4.36 6.03 39.90
C SER A 424 -3.96 4.92 38.91
N LEU A 425 -3.56 3.76 39.42
CA LEU A 425 -3.21 2.60 38.61
C LEU A 425 -4.40 2.10 37.76
N ALA A 426 -5.59 1.98 38.38
CA ALA A 426 -6.78 1.52 37.67
C ALA A 426 -7.19 2.51 36.56
N SER A 427 -7.20 3.83 36.87
CA SER A 427 -7.54 4.88 35.91
C SER A 427 -6.56 4.90 34.73
N GLU A 428 -5.25 4.83 34.98
CA GLU A 428 -4.22 4.81 33.95
C GLU A 428 -4.34 3.57 33.06
N ARG A 429 -4.44 2.36 33.63
CA ARG A 429 -4.50 1.10 32.89
C ARG A 429 -5.79 0.97 32.06
N LEU A 430 -6.93 1.37 32.62
CA LEU A 430 -8.19 1.36 31.90
C LEU A 430 -8.20 2.42 30.77
N ALA A 431 -7.61 3.60 30.99
CA ALA A 431 -7.47 4.60 29.93
C ALA A 431 -6.55 4.10 28.80
N GLN A 432 -5.43 3.41 29.11
CA GLN A 432 -4.56 2.81 28.11
C GLN A 432 -5.30 1.70 27.33
N ALA A 433 -6.08 0.86 28.00
CA ALA A 433 -6.89 -0.18 27.34
C ALA A 433 -7.92 0.44 26.38
N ILE A 434 -8.54 1.55 26.73
CA ILE A 434 -9.48 2.25 25.85
C ILE A 434 -8.77 2.88 24.65
N ASN A 435 -7.62 3.50 24.86
CA ASN A 435 -6.81 4.03 23.77
C ASN A 435 -6.38 2.91 22.80
N ALA A 436 -6.03 1.73 23.31
CA ALA A 436 -5.74 0.55 22.49
C ALA A 436 -6.95 0.07 21.67
N LEU A 437 -8.17 0.12 22.24
CA LEU A 437 -9.40 -0.19 21.51
C LEU A 437 -9.69 0.84 20.41
N PHE A 438 -9.47 2.13 20.67
CA PHE A 438 -9.55 3.16 19.63
C PHE A 438 -8.49 2.97 18.54
N GLY A 439 -7.25 2.63 18.90
CA GLY A 439 -6.19 2.27 17.96
C GLY A 439 -6.64 1.15 17.01
N ARG A 440 -7.38 0.14 17.52
CA ARG A 440 -7.94 -0.92 16.67
C ARG A 440 -8.92 -0.40 15.61
N LEU A 441 -9.72 0.60 15.94
CA LEU A 441 -10.65 1.21 14.98
C LEU A 441 -9.91 1.97 13.88
N MET A 442 -8.75 2.58 14.22
CA MET A 442 -7.91 3.29 13.27
C MET A 442 -7.18 2.38 12.29
N LEU A 443 -6.97 1.10 12.62
CA LEU A 443 -6.36 0.12 11.72
C LEU A 443 -7.13 -0.09 10.40
N SER A 444 -8.36 0.40 10.29
CA SER A 444 -9.13 0.25 9.05
C SER A 444 -8.41 0.82 7.83
N VAL A 445 -7.70 1.95 7.99
CA VAL A 445 -6.97 2.61 6.89
C VAL A 445 -5.71 1.84 6.49
N PRO A 446 -4.74 1.53 7.38
CA PRO A 446 -3.59 0.72 7.02
C PRO A 446 -3.98 -0.67 6.50
N VAL A 447 -5.03 -1.28 7.04
CA VAL A 447 -5.53 -2.58 6.56
C VAL A 447 -6.08 -2.50 5.14
N GLU A 448 -6.83 -1.47 4.79
CA GLU A 448 -7.31 -1.26 3.42
C GLU A 448 -6.15 -1.05 2.43
N ARG A 449 -5.10 -0.32 2.83
CA ARG A 449 -3.89 -0.12 2.02
C ARG A 449 -3.11 -1.41 1.78
N VAL A 450 -2.89 -2.21 2.82
CA VAL A 450 -2.20 -3.51 2.70
C VAL A 450 -3.07 -4.53 1.95
N ALA A 451 -4.39 -4.49 2.13
CA ALA A 451 -5.32 -5.36 1.43
C ALA A 451 -5.20 -5.21 -0.10
N ASP A 452 -4.89 -4.01 -0.60
CA ASP A 452 -4.66 -3.80 -2.04
C ASP A 452 -3.51 -4.64 -2.58
N ILE A 453 -2.44 -4.83 -1.83
CA ILE A 453 -1.31 -5.68 -2.23
C ILE A 453 -1.70 -7.17 -2.16
N VAL A 454 -2.41 -7.55 -1.11
CA VAL A 454 -2.59 -8.96 -0.71
C VAL A 454 -3.78 -9.63 -1.36
N GLU A 455 -4.86 -8.89 -1.63
CA GLU A 455 -6.11 -9.41 -2.18
C GLU A 455 -6.18 -9.34 -3.70
N ASN A 456 -5.17 -8.71 -4.35
CA ASN A 456 -5.09 -8.75 -5.80
C ASN A 456 -4.84 -10.19 -6.25
N THR A 457 -5.45 -10.58 -7.38
CA THR A 457 -5.27 -11.91 -7.93
C THR A 457 -3.82 -12.04 -8.42
N PRO A 458 -3.00 -12.89 -7.80
CA PRO A 458 -1.62 -13.05 -8.22
C PRO A 458 -1.57 -13.69 -9.62
N GLU A 459 -0.48 -13.47 -10.33
CA GLU A 459 -0.18 -14.27 -11.52
C GLU A 459 -0.14 -15.77 -11.14
N ARG A 460 -0.56 -16.63 -12.04
CA ARG A 460 -0.51 -18.10 -11.83
C ARG A 460 0.93 -18.57 -11.98
N TYR A 461 1.56 -18.89 -10.85
CA TYR A 461 2.87 -19.55 -10.81
C TYR A 461 2.71 -21.04 -10.50
N THR A 462 3.63 -21.86 -11.00
CA THR A 462 3.70 -23.28 -10.62
C THR A 462 4.12 -23.39 -9.16
N ASP A 463 3.30 -24.03 -8.32
CA ASP A 463 3.72 -24.35 -6.95
C ASP A 463 4.87 -25.33 -7.00
N THR A 464 5.97 -25.03 -6.30
CA THR A 464 7.26 -25.73 -6.36
C THR A 464 7.18 -27.22 -6.01
N GLU A 465 6.05 -27.69 -5.46
CA GLU A 465 5.84 -29.09 -5.05
C GLU A 465 5.07 -29.95 -6.07
N GLN A 466 4.49 -29.34 -7.09
CA GLN A 466 3.75 -30.05 -8.15
C GLN A 466 4.37 -29.82 -9.53
N THR A 467 5.66 -30.10 -9.67
CA THR A 467 6.27 -30.18 -11.00
C THR A 467 5.83 -31.50 -11.62
N THR A 468 4.61 -31.60 -12.09
CA THR A 468 4.35 -32.47 -13.22
C THR A 468 5.20 -31.92 -14.33
N ALA A 469 6.25 -32.67 -14.69
CA ALA A 469 7.07 -32.42 -15.86
C ALA A 469 6.11 -32.39 -17.06
N SER A 470 5.54 -31.23 -17.35
CA SER A 470 4.68 -31.05 -18.51
C SER A 470 5.55 -31.19 -19.76
N GLU A 471 4.99 -31.74 -20.79
CA GLU A 471 5.58 -32.06 -22.08
C GLU A 471 6.19 -30.85 -22.83
N LEU A 472 6.23 -29.66 -22.22
CA LEU A 472 6.79 -28.41 -22.73
C LEU A 472 8.31 -28.29 -22.48
N GLN A 473 9.08 -29.34 -22.73
CA GLN A 473 10.54 -29.30 -22.51
C GLN A 473 11.27 -28.41 -23.52
N ARG A 474 10.73 -28.15 -24.70
CA ARG A 474 11.38 -27.38 -25.77
C ARG A 474 10.36 -26.54 -26.51
N PHE A 475 10.77 -25.33 -26.91
CA PHE A 475 9.94 -24.47 -27.73
C PHE A 475 9.81 -25.02 -29.18
N GLU A 476 8.60 -25.12 -29.67
CA GLU A 476 8.27 -25.49 -31.05
C GLU A 476 7.59 -24.34 -31.80
N SER A 477 6.49 -23.81 -31.26
CA SER A 477 5.76 -22.73 -31.91
C SER A 477 4.89 -21.91 -30.95
N ILE A 478 4.59 -20.67 -31.37
CA ILE A 478 3.52 -19.83 -30.81
C ILE A 478 2.51 -19.57 -31.92
N GLY A 479 1.26 -19.91 -31.66
CA GLY A 479 0.13 -19.63 -32.57
C GLY A 479 -0.75 -18.52 -32.00
N ILE A 480 -1.01 -17.49 -32.79
CA ILE A 480 -1.91 -16.38 -32.49
C ILE A 480 -3.06 -16.45 -33.51
N ARG A 481 -4.31 -16.47 -33.05
CA ARG A 481 -5.50 -16.46 -33.90
C ARG A 481 -6.55 -15.49 -33.45
N ASN A 482 -7.03 -14.65 -34.35
CA ASN A 482 -8.09 -13.67 -34.13
C ASN A 482 -7.88 -12.83 -32.88
N LEU A 483 -6.62 -12.45 -32.60
CA LEU A 483 -6.27 -11.73 -31.40
C LEU A 483 -6.79 -10.29 -31.47
N ALA A 484 -7.64 -9.91 -30.49
CA ALA A 484 -8.08 -8.54 -30.31
C ALA A 484 -7.88 -8.10 -28.86
N PHE A 485 -7.43 -6.85 -28.68
CA PHE A 485 -7.13 -6.29 -27.37
C PHE A 485 -7.40 -4.79 -27.30
N SER A 486 -7.96 -4.34 -26.16
CA SER A 486 -8.10 -2.93 -25.78
C SER A 486 -7.71 -2.74 -24.31
N TYR A 487 -7.16 -1.57 -23.93
CA TYR A 487 -6.81 -1.29 -22.55
C TYR A 487 -8.02 -0.98 -21.65
N GLY A 488 -9.14 -0.57 -22.23
CA GLY A 488 -10.39 -0.29 -21.54
C GLY A 488 -11.60 -0.71 -22.37
N VAL A 489 -12.73 -0.94 -21.73
CA VAL A 489 -13.96 -1.46 -22.38
C VAL A 489 -14.52 -0.50 -23.44
N SER A 490 -14.35 0.81 -23.22
CA SER A 490 -14.79 1.88 -24.15
C SER A 490 -13.68 2.34 -25.08
N ASP A 491 -12.47 1.77 -24.98
CA ASP A 491 -11.34 2.17 -25.78
C ASP A 491 -11.39 1.52 -27.18
N ARG A 492 -10.79 2.18 -28.16
CA ARG A 492 -10.55 1.56 -29.46
C ARG A 492 -9.65 0.35 -29.30
N TYR A 493 -9.95 -0.71 -30.04
CA TYR A 493 -9.04 -1.85 -30.11
C TYR A 493 -7.64 -1.40 -30.56
N VAL A 494 -6.64 -1.75 -29.76
CA VAL A 494 -5.22 -1.54 -30.05
C VAL A 494 -4.72 -2.63 -31.00
N LEU A 495 -5.23 -3.84 -30.86
CA LEU A 495 -5.02 -4.98 -31.76
C LEU A 495 -6.38 -5.48 -32.22
N LYS A 496 -6.49 -5.83 -33.53
CA LYS A 496 -7.71 -6.31 -34.17
C LYS A 496 -7.37 -7.46 -35.11
N ASP A 497 -8.02 -8.60 -34.90
CA ASP A 497 -7.93 -9.76 -35.77
C ASP A 497 -6.48 -10.12 -36.17
N VAL A 498 -5.58 -10.11 -35.17
CA VAL A 498 -4.17 -10.42 -35.43
C VAL A 498 -3.96 -11.91 -35.48
N ASP A 499 -3.43 -12.37 -36.61
CA ASP A 499 -3.03 -13.76 -36.84
C ASP A 499 -1.52 -13.82 -37.08
N LEU A 500 -0.80 -14.66 -36.34
CA LEU A 500 0.62 -14.87 -36.52
C LEU A 500 1.03 -16.25 -36.01
N GLU A 501 1.85 -16.93 -36.78
CA GLU A 501 2.52 -18.16 -36.35
C GLU A 501 4.04 -17.92 -36.27
N ILE A 502 4.63 -18.16 -35.10
CA ILE A 502 6.05 -18.05 -34.82
C ILE A 502 6.58 -19.47 -34.57
N ARG A 503 7.46 -19.95 -35.41
CA ARG A 503 8.06 -21.28 -35.29
C ARG A 503 9.49 -21.16 -34.74
N ARG A 504 10.00 -22.26 -34.23
CA ARG A 504 11.37 -22.34 -33.74
C ARG A 504 12.36 -21.95 -34.84
N GLY A 505 13.30 -21.06 -34.51
CA GLY A 505 14.33 -20.54 -35.42
C GLY A 505 13.88 -19.37 -36.30
N ASP A 506 12.57 -19.04 -36.33
CA ASP A 506 12.06 -17.91 -37.11
C ASP A 506 12.77 -16.59 -36.75
N LYS A 507 13.01 -15.78 -37.79
CA LYS A 507 13.50 -14.40 -37.69
C LYS A 507 12.43 -13.46 -38.20
N ILE A 508 11.76 -12.75 -37.31
CA ILE A 508 10.57 -11.95 -37.64
C ILE A 508 10.83 -10.49 -37.25
N ALA A 509 10.57 -9.57 -38.18
CA ALA A 509 10.52 -8.13 -37.90
C ALA A 509 9.08 -7.64 -37.92
N ILE A 510 8.70 -6.81 -36.92
CA ILE A 510 7.44 -6.11 -36.85
C ILE A 510 7.68 -4.63 -36.93
N VAL A 511 7.18 -3.98 -37.97
CA VAL A 511 7.32 -2.55 -38.22
C VAL A 511 5.97 -1.86 -38.10
N GLY A 512 5.95 -0.56 -37.88
CA GLY A 512 4.70 0.22 -37.83
C GLY A 512 4.89 1.56 -37.10
N PRO A 513 3.95 2.50 -37.24
CA PRO A 513 4.03 3.78 -36.59
C PRO A 513 4.03 3.65 -35.07
N SER A 514 4.51 4.70 -34.36
CA SER A 514 4.40 4.77 -32.91
C SER A 514 2.93 4.70 -32.48
N GLY A 515 2.63 3.96 -31.41
CA GLY A 515 1.25 3.77 -30.95
C GLY A 515 0.41 2.74 -31.72
N SER A 516 0.97 2.04 -32.71
CA SER A 516 0.21 1.03 -33.48
C SER A 516 -0.11 -0.27 -32.74
N GLY A 517 0.39 -0.48 -31.51
CA GLY A 517 0.13 -1.69 -30.69
C GLY A 517 1.27 -2.72 -30.68
N LYS A 518 2.44 -2.43 -31.26
CA LYS A 518 3.58 -3.39 -31.32
C LYS A 518 4.02 -3.89 -29.95
N SER A 519 4.30 -2.97 -29.00
CA SER A 519 4.70 -3.33 -27.64
C SER A 519 3.57 -4.01 -26.87
N THR A 520 2.31 -3.74 -27.20
CA THR A 520 1.13 -4.44 -26.66
C THR A 520 1.10 -5.91 -27.11
N LEU A 521 1.44 -6.19 -28.36
CA LEU A 521 1.56 -7.56 -28.87
C LEU A 521 2.64 -8.34 -28.08
N PHE A 522 3.80 -7.72 -27.82
CA PHE A 522 4.85 -8.35 -26.99
C PHE A 522 4.41 -8.58 -25.55
N LYS A 523 3.65 -7.65 -24.95
CA LYS A 523 3.07 -7.84 -23.63
C LYS A 523 2.14 -9.06 -23.56
N LEU A 524 1.30 -9.24 -24.56
CA LEU A 524 0.40 -10.40 -24.64
C LEU A 524 1.16 -11.71 -24.83
N LEU A 525 2.19 -11.72 -25.68
CA LEU A 525 3.05 -12.89 -25.88
C LEU A 525 3.75 -13.32 -24.58
N CYS A 526 4.23 -12.37 -23.76
CA CYS A 526 4.86 -12.66 -22.46
C CYS A 526 3.86 -12.85 -21.32
N ALA A 527 2.55 -12.94 -21.62
CA ALA A 527 1.50 -12.99 -20.60
C ALA A 527 1.64 -11.85 -19.57
N ALA A 528 2.06 -10.65 -20.02
CA ALA A 528 2.14 -9.45 -19.22
C ALA A 528 0.80 -8.72 -19.12
N GLU A 529 -0.09 -8.95 -20.08
CA GLU A 529 -1.49 -8.53 -20.09
C GLU A 529 -2.39 -9.75 -20.26
N PRO A 530 -3.58 -9.78 -19.66
CA PRO A 530 -4.53 -10.87 -19.84
C PRO A 530 -5.10 -10.87 -21.25
N LEU A 531 -5.26 -12.06 -21.83
CA LEU A 531 -5.93 -12.23 -23.11
C LEU A 531 -7.42 -11.88 -22.95
N GLN A 532 -7.95 -11.03 -23.86
CA GLN A 532 -9.37 -10.63 -23.86
C GLN A 532 -10.18 -11.39 -24.93
N GLN A 533 -9.66 -11.42 -26.15
CA GLN A 533 -10.32 -12.09 -27.29
C GLN A 533 -9.29 -12.78 -28.18
N GLY A 534 -9.69 -13.88 -28.82
CA GLY A 534 -8.81 -14.67 -29.66
C GLY A 534 -8.13 -15.81 -28.89
N GLU A 535 -7.16 -16.45 -29.54
CA GLU A 535 -6.42 -17.59 -29.01
C GLU A 535 -4.91 -17.34 -29.06
N LEU A 536 -4.23 -17.63 -27.96
CA LEU A 536 -2.79 -17.74 -27.87
C LEU A 536 -2.41 -19.15 -27.44
N ARG A 537 -1.57 -19.82 -28.23
CA ARG A 537 -1.12 -21.18 -27.94
C ARG A 537 0.40 -21.30 -27.98
N LEU A 538 0.96 -21.96 -26.98
CA LEU A 538 2.38 -22.31 -26.90
C LEU A 538 2.50 -23.83 -27.14
N ASN A 539 3.22 -24.25 -28.16
CA ASN A 539 3.33 -25.66 -28.59
C ASN A 539 1.97 -26.37 -28.73
N GLY A 540 0.94 -25.64 -29.22
CA GLY A 540 -0.42 -26.14 -29.34
C GLY A 540 -1.29 -26.08 -28.08
N VAL A 541 -0.70 -25.78 -26.89
CA VAL A 541 -1.42 -25.65 -25.62
C VAL A 541 -1.88 -24.21 -25.44
N ASP A 542 -3.15 -24.01 -25.08
CA ASP A 542 -3.73 -22.69 -24.85
C ASP A 542 -3.09 -22.02 -23.61
N TYR A 543 -2.76 -20.71 -23.69
CA TYR A 543 -2.22 -19.91 -22.58
C TYR A 543 -3.09 -19.93 -21.33
N ALA A 544 -4.40 -20.09 -21.48
CA ALA A 544 -5.31 -20.21 -20.35
C ALA A 544 -5.03 -21.44 -19.46
N ASN A 545 -4.39 -22.47 -20.02
CA ASN A 545 -4.04 -23.72 -19.33
C ASN A 545 -2.59 -23.74 -18.83
N LEU A 546 -1.81 -22.69 -19.10
CA LEU A 546 -0.42 -22.57 -18.71
C LEU A 546 -0.27 -21.58 -17.54
N THR A 547 0.78 -21.78 -16.77
CA THR A 547 1.23 -20.82 -15.77
C THR A 547 2.14 -19.77 -16.41
N VAL A 548 2.26 -18.61 -15.79
CA VAL A 548 3.05 -17.51 -16.32
C VAL A 548 4.54 -17.85 -16.40
N ASP A 549 5.06 -18.64 -15.45
CA ASP A 549 6.45 -19.09 -15.44
C ASP A 549 6.71 -20.17 -16.52
N GLU A 550 5.75 -21.00 -16.86
CA GLU A 550 5.87 -21.92 -18.01
C GLU A 550 6.00 -21.13 -19.32
N ILE A 551 5.17 -20.10 -19.51
CA ILE A 551 5.25 -19.24 -20.68
C ILE A 551 6.58 -18.47 -20.72
N ARG A 552 6.93 -17.78 -19.64
CA ARG A 552 8.13 -16.92 -19.57
C ARG A 552 9.45 -17.69 -19.53
N ARG A 553 9.43 -18.99 -19.25
CA ARG A 553 10.61 -19.85 -19.34
C ARG A 553 11.12 -20.00 -20.78
N HIS A 554 10.21 -19.99 -21.75
CA HIS A 554 10.54 -20.13 -23.17
C HIS A 554 10.89 -18.81 -23.85
N MET A 555 10.55 -17.66 -23.25
CA MET A 555 10.74 -16.38 -23.90
C MET A 555 11.29 -15.32 -22.94
N THR A 556 12.08 -14.42 -23.49
CA THR A 556 12.55 -13.22 -22.79
C THR A 556 12.21 -11.99 -23.61
N GLN A 557 11.89 -10.90 -22.93
CA GLN A 557 11.58 -9.62 -23.55
C GLN A 557 12.60 -8.57 -23.16
N MET A 558 13.10 -7.82 -24.15
CA MET A 558 13.79 -6.55 -23.96
C MET A 558 12.81 -5.44 -24.31
N ARG A 559 12.47 -4.58 -23.35
CA ARG A 559 11.54 -3.46 -23.52
C ARG A 559 12.28 -2.15 -23.75
N GLN A 560 11.65 -1.22 -24.46
CA GLN A 560 12.16 0.13 -24.70
C GLN A 560 12.20 0.93 -23.40
N GLY A 561 12.81 0.84 -22.46
CA GLY A 561 12.77 1.57 -21.17
C GLY A 561 13.09 0.70 -19.98
N ASP A 562 13.55 -0.51 -20.25
CA ASP A 562 14.00 -1.40 -19.18
C ASP A 562 15.04 -0.72 -18.29
N LEU A 563 14.92 -0.92 -16.98
CA LEU A 563 15.76 -0.28 -15.98
C LEU A 563 17.06 -1.05 -15.74
N ILE A 564 18.12 -0.30 -15.47
CA ILE A 564 19.34 -0.83 -14.89
C ILE A 564 19.20 -0.78 -13.37
N LEU A 565 19.16 -1.93 -12.75
CA LEU A 565 19.10 -2.06 -11.30
C LEU A 565 20.47 -1.71 -10.68
N ARG A 566 20.45 -1.15 -9.48
CA ARG A 566 21.68 -0.85 -8.75
C ARG A 566 22.42 -2.14 -8.42
N GLY A 567 23.54 -2.37 -9.07
CA GLY A 567 24.40 -3.55 -8.93
C GLY A 567 25.59 -3.47 -9.89
N SER A 568 26.40 -4.49 -9.91
CA SER A 568 27.49 -4.55 -10.87
C SER A 568 26.99 -4.76 -12.31
N ILE A 569 27.83 -4.54 -13.29
CA ILE A 569 27.55 -4.88 -14.69
C ILE A 569 27.22 -6.37 -14.80
N ALA A 570 28.00 -7.23 -14.12
CA ALA A 570 27.76 -8.67 -14.09
C ALA A 570 26.39 -9.01 -13.48
N ASP A 571 26.02 -8.38 -12.35
CA ASP A 571 24.71 -8.58 -11.72
C ASP A 571 23.56 -8.19 -12.66
N ASN A 572 23.73 -7.09 -13.38
CA ASN A 572 22.73 -6.62 -14.34
C ASN A 572 22.59 -7.52 -15.56
N VAL A 573 23.66 -8.09 -16.07
CA VAL A 573 23.61 -9.07 -17.19
C VAL A 573 22.95 -10.37 -16.73
N SER A 574 23.33 -10.89 -15.54
CA SER A 574 22.84 -12.15 -15.01
C SER A 574 21.48 -12.07 -14.30
N LEU A 575 20.88 -10.87 -14.20
CA LEU A 575 19.71 -10.59 -13.35
C LEU A 575 19.91 -11.09 -11.91
N PHE A 576 21.07 -10.76 -11.33
CA PHE A 576 21.41 -11.11 -9.94
C PHE A 576 21.42 -12.61 -9.65
N SER A 577 21.72 -13.44 -10.66
CA SER A 577 21.86 -14.89 -10.46
C SER A 577 22.94 -15.21 -9.44
N ALA A 578 22.63 -16.05 -8.45
CA ALA A 578 23.60 -16.51 -7.46
C ALA A 578 24.76 -17.33 -8.07
N HIS A 579 24.56 -17.92 -9.25
CA HIS A 579 25.52 -18.74 -9.97
C HIS A 579 25.84 -18.15 -11.34
N ALA A 580 26.14 -16.84 -11.38
CA ALA A 580 26.49 -16.15 -12.63
C ALA A 580 27.77 -16.68 -13.26
N ASP A 581 27.69 -17.15 -14.50
CA ASP A 581 28.87 -17.57 -15.29
C ASP A 581 29.58 -16.34 -15.87
N GLN A 582 30.74 -15.99 -15.27
CA GLN A 582 31.52 -14.85 -15.69
C GLN A 582 32.09 -15.02 -17.12
N GLY A 583 32.37 -16.26 -17.55
CA GLY A 583 32.83 -16.55 -18.89
C GLY A 583 31.74 -16.28 -19.94
N CYS A 584 30.52 -16.68 -19.63
CA CYS A 584 29.31 -16.39 -20.45
C CYS A 584 29.06 -14.87 -20.52
N ILE A 585 29.09 -14.16 -19.38
CA ILE A 585 28.94 -12.70 -19.33
C ILE A 585 29.96 -11.99 -20.23
N ASN A 586 31.25 -12.35 -20.15
CA ASN A 586 32.28 -11.71 -20.96
C ASN A 586 32.06 -11.97 -22.46
N ARG A 587 31.72 -13.21 -22.86
CA ARG A 587 31.40 -13.52 -24.26
C ARG A 587 30.21 -12.70 -24.78
N LEU A 588 29.13 -12.56 -23.97
CA LEU A 588 27.97 -11.78 -24.36
C LEU A 588 28.29 -10.29 -24.49
N LEU A 589 29.08 -9.74 -23.56
CA LEU A 589 29.53 -8.35 -23.62
C LEU A 589 30.42 -8.11 -24.88
N GLU A 590 31.23 -9.10 -25.30
CA GLU A 590 32.02 -9.04 -26.53
C GLU A 590 31.11 -9.07 -27.77
N GLN A 591 30.14 -9.99 -27.82
CA GLN A 591 29.18 -10.11 -28.92
C GLN A 591 28.41 -8.81 -29.16
N VAL A 592 27.94 -8.15 -28.09
CA VAL A 592 27.22 -6.87 -28.19
C VAL A 592 28.19 -5.66 -28.35
N GLY A 593 29.49 -5.89 -28.37
CA GLY A 593 30.54 -4.84 -28.56
C GLY A 593 30.70 -3.92 -27.34
N LEU A 594 30.46 -4.42 -26.13
CA LEU A 594 30.57 -3.64 -24.90
C LEU A 594 31.78 -4.05 -24.04
N LEU A 595 32.44 -5.17 -24.34
CA LEU A 595 33.50 -5.73 -23.50
C LEU A 595 34.69 -4.78 -23.35
N GLU A 596 35.15 -4.15 -24.42
CA GLU A 596 36.30 -3.22 -24.37
C GLU A 596 35.98 -2.03 -23.45
N ASP A 597 34.81 -1.43 -23.57
CA ASP A 597 34.39 -0.32 -22.73
C ASP A 597 34.38 -0.74 -21.26
N VAL A 598 33.85 -1.92 -20.96
CA VAL A 598 33.80 -2.47 -19.60
C VAL A 598 35.17 -2.78 -19.05
N MET A 599 36.08 -3.31 -19.87
CA MET A 599 37.45 -3.64 -19.43
C MET A 599 38.31 -2.41 -19.15
N ARG A 600 37.99 -1.24 -19.72
CA ARG A 600 38.63 0.05 -19.40
C ARG A 600 38.18 0.61 -18.03
N LEU A 601 37.07 0.12 -17.46
CA LEU A 601 36.62 0.55 -16.14
C LEU A 601 37.53 -0.04 -15.04
N PRO A 602 37.83 0.70 -13.95
CA PRO A 602 38.68 0.23 -12.86
C PRO A 602 38.24 -1.10 -12.24
N MET A 603 36.92 -1.31 -12.09
CA MET A 603 36.35 -2.51 -11.50
C MET A 603 35.85 -3.50 -12.57
N ARG A 604 36.03 -3.20 -13.87
CA ARG A 604 35.59 -4.05 -14.99
C ARG A 604 34.11 -4.43 -14.84
N THR A 605 33.77 -5.71 -14.97
CA THR A 605 32.42 -6.24 -14.82
C THR A 605 31.80 -6.07 -13.41
N ARG A 606 32.63 -5.78 -12.39
CA ARG A 606 32.23 -5.48 -11.03
C ARG A 606 31.90 -4.00 -10.79
N THR A 607 32.03 -3.15 -11.81
CA THR A 607 31.65 -1.73 -11.71
C THR A 607 30.15 -1.59 -11.39
N ILE A 608 29.84 -0.84 -10.32
CA ILE A 608 28.45 -0.58 -9.90
C ILE A 608 27.85 0.43 -10.87
N ILE A 609 26.67 0.08 -11.36
CA ILE A 609 25.87 0.90 -12.26
C ILE A 609 24.42 0.99 -11.76
N SER A 610 23.70 2.03 -12.15
CA SER A 610 22.25 2.16 -11.98
C SER A 610 21.73 3.29 -12.88
N ASP A 611 20.42 3.31 -13.13
CA ASP A 611 19.80 4.44 -13.87
C ASP A 611 19.93 5.78 -13.13
N SER A 612 20.09 5.77 -11.82
CA SER A 612 20.29 6.99 -11.02
C SER A 612 21.75 7.48 -11.02
N ILE A 613 22.69 6.65 -11.46
CA ILE A 613 24.12 7.00 -11.59
C ILE A 613 24.40 7.10 -13.09
N ALA A 614 24.49 8.31 -13.63
CA ALA A 614 24.69 8.57 -15.06
C ALA A 614 26.16 8.21 -15.50
N ASN A 615 26.58 6.95 -15.30
CA ASN A 615 27.95 6.48 -15.58
C ASN A 615 28.05 5.59 -16.83
N ILE A 616 26.94 5.45 -17.59
CA ILE A 616 26.90 4.72 -18.87
C ILE A 616 26.13 5.52 -19.91
N SER A 617 26.60 5.51 -21.16
CA SER A 617 25.91 6.17 -22.27
C SER A 617 24.64 5.42 -22.68
N ALA A 618 23.71 6.10 -23.40
CA ALA A 618 22.48 5.48 -23.90
C ALA A 618 22.76 4.25 -24.77
N GLY A 619 23.79 4.31 -25.64
CA GLY A 619 24.19 3.17 -26.47
C GLY A 619 24.83 2.03 -25.66
N GLN A 620 25.61 2.33 -24.63
CA GLN A 620 26.13 1.31 -23.71
C GLN A 620 25.01 0.65 -22.92
N ARG A 621 24.04 1.45 -22.45
CA ARG A 621 22.83 0.94 -21.79
C ARG A 621 22.08 -0.04 -22.70
N GLN A 622 21.83 0.33 -23.94
CA GLN A 622 21.13 -0.50 -24.92
C GLN A 622 21.83 -1.85 -25.13
N ARG A 623 23.15 -1.81 -25.34
CA ARG A 623 23.96 -3.02 -25.51
C ARG A 623 23.98 -3.89 -24.25
N LEU A 624 23.96 -3.29 -23.05
CA LEU A 624 23.88 -4.02 -21.79
C LEU A 624 22.54 -4.73 -21.61
N LEU A 625 21.43 -4.06 -21.95
CA LEU A 625 20.08 -4.65 -21.89
C LEU A 625 19.94 -5.81 -22.88
N LEU A 626 20.55 -5.69 -24.06
CA LEU A 626 20.61 -6.80 -25.02
C LEU A 626 21.43 -7.97 -24.46
N ALA A 627 22.60 -7.73 -23.87
CA ALA A 627 23.41 -8.76 -23.22
C ALA A 627 22.63 -9.47 -22.10
N ARG A 628 21.85 -8.73 -21.30
CA ARG A 628 20.93 -9.27 -20.26
C ARG A 628 19.91 -10.23 -20.88
N SER A 629 19.27 -9.83 -21.97
CA SER A 629 18.28 -10.68 -22.66
C SER A 629 18.89 -11.93 -23.25
N LEU A 630 20.12 -11.83 -23.80
CA LEU A 630 20.85 -12.96 -24.34
C LEU A 630 21.36 -13.94 -23.27
N TYR A 631 21.62 -13.45 -22.06
CA TYR A 631 22.07 -14.29 -20.93
C TYR A 631 20.96 -15.25 -20.46
N GLN A 632 19.70 -14.84 -20.60
CA GLN A 632 18.57 -15.71 -20.24
C GLN A 632 18.51 -16.95 -21.14
N PRO A 633 18.22 -18.15 -20.58
CA PRO A 633 18.20 -19.40 -21.35
C PRO A 633 16.93 -19.57 -22.22
N ALA A 634 16.22 -18.49 -22.51
CA ALA A 634 14.99 -18.51 -23.31
C ALA A 634 15.26 -18.83 -24.80
N GLU A 635 14.38 -19.58 -25.43
CA GLU A 635 14.48 -19.97 -26.83
C GLU A 635 13.88 -18.93 -27.78
N VAL A 636 13.03 -18.02 -27.27
CA VAL A 636 12.41 -16.91 -28.01
C VAL A 636 12.87 -15.58 -27.42
N LEU A 637 13.42 -14.73 -28.27
CA LEU A 637 13.83 -13.37 -27.94
C LEU A 637 12.82 -12.38 -28.54
N LEU A 638 12.16 -11.60 -27.68
CA LEU A 638 11.27 -10.50 -28.06
C LEU A 638 11.99 -9.18 -27.79
N LEU A 639 12.43 -8.48 -28.81
CA LEU A 639 13.30 -7.32 -28.70
C LEU A 639 12.57 -6.07 -29.21
N ASP A 640 12.31 -5.12 -28.34
CA ASP A 640 11.67 -3.84 -28.66
C ASP A 640 12.75 -2.76 -28.87
N GLU A 641 12.94 -2.33 -30.12
CA GLU A 641 13.93 -1.32 -30.57
C GLU A 641 15.37 -1.65 -30.13
N PRO A 642 15.93 -2.84 -30.42
CA PRO A 642 17.24 -3.28 -29.88
C PRO A 642 18.42 -2.44 -30.38
N THR A 643 18.27 -1.68 -31.45
CA THR A 643 19.32 -0.86 -32.08
C THR A 643 19.13 0.64 -31.86
N SER A 644 18.16 1.07 -31.07
CA SER A 644 17.96 2.48 -30.79
C SER A 644 19.17 3.10 -30.07
N ASN A 645 19.49 4.36 -30.39
CA ASN A 645 20.63 5.10 -29.82
C ASN A 645 22.02 4.50 -30.09
N LEU A 646 22.18 3.66 -31.10
CA LEU A 646 23.45 3.05 -31.50
C LEU A 646 24.00 3.72 -32.74
N ASP A 647 25.32 3.72 -32.84
CA ASP A 647 26.07 4.10 -34.06
C ASP A 647 25.91 3.04 -35.17
N PRO A 648 26.08 3.39 -36.44
CA PRO A 648 25.86 2.47 -37.56
C PRO A 648 26.70 1.17 -37.49
N ALA A 649 27.93 1.24 -36.97
CA ALA A 649 28.81 0.06 -36.84
C ALA A 649 28.25 -0.90 -35.75
N SER A 650 27.74 -0.37 -34.66
CA SER A 650 27.06 -1.15 -33.60
C SER A 650 25.76 -1.76 -34.08
N VAL A 651 24.94 -1.01 -34.87
CA VAL A 651 23.73 -1.53 -35.50
C VAL A 651 24.03 -2.75 -36.37
N GLU A 652 25.07 -2.64 -37.24
CA GLU A 652 25.50 -3.71 -38.14
C GLU A 652 25.95 -4.96 -37.37
N ARG A 653 26.75 -4.78 -36.31
CA ARG A 653 27.19 -5.87 -35.42
C ARG A 653 26.01 -6.59 -34.78
N ILE A 654 25.04 -5.84 -34.21
CA ILE A 654 23.86 -6.41 -33.56
C ILE A 654 22.96 -7.09 -34.57
N ALA A 655 22.72 -6.50 -35.75
CA ALA A 655 21.98 -7.12 -36.82
C ALA A 655 22.56 -8.48 -37.21
N THR A 656 23.87 -8.54 -37.42
CA THR A 656 24.59 -9.79 -37.74
C THR A 656 24.45 -10.80 -36.59
N LEU A 657 24.64 -10.36 -35.34
CA LEU A 657 24.46 -11.21 -34.15
C LEU A 657 23.07 -11.84 -34.12
N LEU A 658 22.00 -11.04 -34.27
CA LEU A 658 20.60 -11.52 -34.21
C LEU A 658 20.31 -12.55 -35.29
N MET A 659 20.88 -12.40 -36.48
CA MET A 659 20.70 -13.35 -37.59
C MET A 659 21.45 -14.67 -37.37
N THR A 660 22.61 -14.65 -36.69
CA THR A 660 23.41 -15.85 -36.43
C THR A 660 22.99 -16.66 -35.21
N LEU A 661 22.10 -16.11 -34.35
CA LEU A 661 21.59 -16.84 -33.20
C LEU A 661 20.75 -18.05 -33.66
N GLU A 662 20.91 -19.19 -33.02
CA GLU A 662 20.04 -20.37 -33.24
C GLU A 662 18.65 -20.23 -32.59
N ARG A 663 18.41 -19.13 -31.86
CA ARG A 663 17.14 -18.84 -31.17
C ARG A 663 16.13 -18.21 -32.12
N THR A 664 14.85 -18.34 -31.81
CA THR A 664 13.78 -17.58 -32.45
C THR A 664 13.90 -16.10 -32.04
N VAL A 665 13.86 -15.19 -33.00
CA VAL A 665 13.99 -13.76 -32.75
C VAL A 665 12.85 -13.00 -33.37
N VAL A 666 12.10 -12.25 -32.56
CA VAL A 666 11.08 -11.31 -32.99
C VAL A 666 11.50 -9.91 -32.59
N VAL A 667 11.65 -9.01 -33.56
CA VAL A 667 12.11 -7.65 -33.35
C VAL A 667 11.02 -6.65 -33.71
N ILE A 668 10.76 -5.71 -32.83
CA ILE A 668 10.04 -4.48 -33.17
C ILE A 668 11.07 -3.43 -33.50
N THR A 669 10.97 -2.79 -34.67
CA THR A 669 11.89 -1.74 -35.07
C THR A 669 11.26 -0.73 -36.01
N HIS A 670 11.76 0.52 -35.95
CA HIS A 670 11.50 1.57 -36.92
C HIS A 670 12.61 1.65 -37.99
N ASP A 671 13.73 0.95 -37.76
CA ASP A 671 14.86 0.91 -38.69
C ASP A 671 14.56 -0.05 -39.84
N ARG A 672 14.38 0.52 -41.04
CA ARG A 672 14.09 -0.25 -42.25
C ARG A 672 15.28 -1.11 -42.68
N SER A 673 16.50 -0.68 -42.40
CA SER A 673 17.73 -1.42 -42.75
C SER A 673 17.84 -2.70 -41.93
N LEU A 674 17.52 -2.62 -40.65
CA LEU A 674 17.44 -3.79 -39.77
C LEU A 674 16.28 -4.72 -40.20
N ALA A 675 15.09 -4.17 -40.43
CA ALA A 675 13.91 -4.96 -40.81
C ALA A 675 14.11 -5.73 -42.13
N ALA A 676 14.83 -5.15 -43.11
CA ALA A 676 15.11 -5.78 -44.39
C ALA A 676 15.98 -7.04 -44.30
N ARG A 677 16.68 -7.26 -43.18
CA ARG A 677 17.50 -8.47 -42.95
C ARG A 677 16.71 -9.68 -42.48
N PHE A 678 15.48 -9.43 -41.97
CA PHE A 678 14.64 -10.49 -41.43
C PHE A 678 13.87 -11.19 -42.57
N GLU A 679 13.79 -12.53 -42.49
CA GLU A 679 13.12 -13.34 -43.51
C GLU A 679 11.63 -13.05 -43.63
N ARG A 680 10.99 -12.78 -42.46
CA ARG A 680 9.56 -12.46 -42.35
C ARG A 680 9.39 -11.07 -41.77
N CYS A 681 8.75 -10.18 -42.53
CA CYS A 681 8.47 -8.81 -42.09
C CYS A 681 6.95 -8.59 -42.08
N TYR A 682 6.46 -8.04 -40.96
CA TYR A 682 5.06 -7.69 -40.81
C TYR A 682 4.92 -6.21 -40.50
N GLN A 683 3.87 -5.58 -40.99
CA GLN A 683 3.52 -4.22 -40.69
C GLN A 683 2.26 -4.21 -39.80
N LEU A 684 2.37 -3.63 -38.60
CA LEU A 684 1.22 -3.38 -37.72
C LEU A 684 0.66 -1.99 -38.02
N ARG A 685 -0.55 -1.95 -38.56
CA ARG A 685 -1.24 -0.69 -38.89
C ARG A 685 -2.72 -0.80 -38.51
N ASP A 686 -3.24 0.24 -37.86
CA ASP A 686 -4.63 0.33 -37.40
C ASP A 686 -5.11 -0.89 -36.60
N GLY A 687 -4.18 -1.51 -35.86
CA GLY A 687 -4.42 -2.70 -35.04
C GLY A 687 -4.30 -4.04 -35.77
N ALA A 688 -4.24 -4.06 -37.12
CA ALA A 688 -4.08 -5.27 -37.91
C ALA A 688 -2.62 -5.56 -38.28
N LEU A 689 -2.23 -6.83 -38.23
CA LEU A 689 -0.88 -7.28 -38.60
C LEU A 689 -0.93 -7.80 -40.07
N LEU A 690 -0.24 -7.11 -40.96
CA LEU A 690 -0.23 -7.42 -42.40
C LEU A 690 1.18 -7.87 -42.79
N PRO A 691 1.31 -8.91 -43.64
CA PRO A 691 2.59 -9.22 -44.25
C PRO A 691 3.11 -8.02 -45.04
N SER A 692 4.34 -7.61 -44.77
CA SER A 692 4.98 -6.54 -45.51
C SER A 692 5.85 -7.16 -46.63
N ALA A 693 5.67 -6.75 -47.87
CA ALA A 693 6.67 -7.05 -48.90
C ALA A 693 8.02 -6.47 -48.42
N GLN A 694 9.09 -7.24 -48.51
CA GLN A 694 10.44 -6.79 -48.16
C GLN A 694 10.69 -5.40 -48.78
N PRO A 695 11.08 -4.40 -47.99
CA PRO A 695 11.47 -3.11 -48.54
C PRO A 695 12.67 -3.35 -49.45
N GLN A 696 12.44 -3.33 -50.77
CA GLN A 696 13.55 -3.36 -51.73
C GLN A 696 14.44 -2.18 -51.43
N GLY A 697 15.69 -2.47 -51.03
CA GLY A 697 16.68 -1.48 -50.75
C GLY A 697 16.90 -0.60 -52.00
N THR A 698 16.40 0.62 -51.97
CA THR A 698 16.94 1.67 -52.83
C THR A 698 18.28 2.09 -52.20
N PRO A 699 19.40 1.94 -52.89
CA PRO A 699 20.66 2.51 -52.42
C PRO A 699 20.47 4.03 -52.37
N HIS A 700 20.67 4.61 -51.21
CA HIS A 700 20.81 6.06 -51.07
C HIS A 700 22.11 6.48 -51.75
N PRO A 701 22.12 7.61 -52.54
CA PRO A 701 23.30 8.15 -53.19
C PRO A 701 24.32 8.71 -52.23
#